data_c100871a928be529a71f05aac2fa91b7
#
_entry.id   c100871a928be529a71f05aac2fa91b7
#
_cell.length_a   1.000
_cell.length_b   1.000
_cell.length_c   1.000
_cell.angle_alpha   90.00
_cell.angle_beta   90.00
_cell.angle_gamma   90.00
#
_symmetry.space_group_name_H-M   'P 1'
#
loop_
_entity.id
_entity.type
_entity.pdbx_description
1 polymer ?
#
loop_
_entity_poly.entity_id
_entity_poly.type
_entity_poly.pdbx_seq_one_letter_code
_entity_poly.pdbx_strand_id
1 'polypeptide(L)'
;MSSSSSMTPFTRGHHTTKRFNNAARLKTATHYPIITTPIISNPDINNNSNNPGAVFAHYEHGHSDSLLEILNDLRLSRQLCDITIIVDQHEYPCHKNVLSAASPYFRAMFTTSEMSESSQPTVTLNGIDSDAMSELIEYAYTSEITICENNVQSLLSAANLLMMQSVRDACSSFFERFLDETNAIGINCFAELHGTQELTKKAKRFVLKKFSQVAQQDEWLHISAQKIVEFIKEDDLRVSSEDEVFEACLRWLNHAPEQRKADFHMILQYIRLAFVSPYILMDRVASCKIVQEDAICRELLHEALQFHLLIDRRSEMSTTNSRLKPRTCSELTETLVFLGGEDERVVVRGVEIYNPERDEWKKLCCLPYAVSKHAIVASGASTLYLCGGDYPNGRPSSEVWKYEQKLDTWIQLSDMLTPRSELGLALIDGYIYACGGTNGEVRLNTIERYSIADNKWTLIASMQIGMTSPACCSLNGYLYITGGAVLEEGDAVDLVMRFDPRKIEWSNDIAPMRIARSGSAAVVLKRKIYVCGGLQSNTENTNLAEAYDPTINQWQFIAPMREHRYRPGAAVVNEKIYVCGGQDEQPGKYHESVECYSIETDQWTIITELICGRSFLACAMLLLKWSDILWEHVCEGETNSLPDIG
;
A
#
# COMPACT_ATOMS: atom_id res chain seq x y z
N MET A 1 -14.27 -25.03 45.81
CA MET A 1 -12.94 -25.21 46.40
C MET A 1 -11.94 -24.71 45.36
N SER A 2 -11.33 -23.64 45.70
CA SER A 2 -10.41 -22.83 44.95
C SER A 2 -9.10 -23.55 44.62
N SER A 3 -8.61 -23.42 43.43
CA SER A 3 -7.17 -23.55 43.16
C SER A 3 -6.75 -22.48 42.16
N SER A 4 -6.16 -21.43 42.73
CA SER A 4 -5.34 -20.41 42.07
C SER A 4 -4.09 -21.03 41.47
N SER A 5 -3.89 -20.93 40.19
CA SER A 5 -2.58 -21.20 39.56
C SER A 5 -1.79 -19.90 39.45
N SER A 6 -0.77 -19.83 40.29
CA SER A 6 0.27 -18.84 40.30
C SER A 6 1.15 -18.97 39.06
N MET A 7 1.29 -17.89 38.28
CA MET A 7 2.35 -17.74 37.28
C MET A 7 3.71 -17.63 37.99
N THR A 8 4.62 -18.52 37.68
CA THR A 8 6.03 -18.47 38.11
C THR A 8 6.82 -17.53 37.21
N PRO A 9 7.77 -16.76 37.76
CA PRO A 9 8.60 -15.84 36.98
C PRO A 9 9.73 -16.60 36.25
N PHE A 10 10.05 -16.10 35.08
CA PHE A 10 11.09 -16.56 34.17
C PHE A 10 12.47 -16.67 34.89
N THR A 11 13.08 -17.83 34.80
CA THR A 11 14.43 -18.11 35.27
C THR A 11 15.45 -17.54 34.30
N ARG A 12 16.44 -16.86 34.90
CA ARG A 12 17.63 -16.24 34.29
C ARG A 12 18.48 -17.26 33.53
N GLY A 13 18.67 -17.04 32.23
CA GLY A 13 19.79 -17.55 31.46
C GLY A 13 20.89 -16.49 31.42
N HIS A 14 22.10 -16.82 31.96
CA HIS A 14 23.27 -15.97 31.89
C HIS A 14 23.74 -15.85 30.44
N HIS A 15 23.64 -14.68 29.83
CA HIS A 15 24.53 -14.25 28.75
C HIS A 15 25.05 -12.84 28.98
N THR A 16 26.35 -12.75 28.83
CA THR A 16 27.29 -11.65 29.03
C THR A 16 26.77 -10.31 28.52
N THR A 17 26.69 -9.37 29.47
CA THR A 17 26.36 -7.96 29.29
C THR A 17 27.40 -7.24 28.44
N LYS A 18 27.04 -6.82 27.23
CA LYS A 18 27.60 -5.60 26.63
C LYS A 18 26.68 -4.45 27.02
N ARG A 19 27.18 -3.60 27.91
CA ARG A 19 26.53 -2.32 28.26
C ARG A 19 26.43 -1.45 27.01
N PHE A 20 25.22 -1.25 26.51
CA PHE A 20 24.88 -0.11 25.68
C PHE A 20 24.13 0.90 26.55
N ASN A 21 24.90 1.89 27.06
CA ASN A 21 24.31 3.12 27.58
C ASN A 21 23.82 3.95 26.40
N ASN A 22 22.55 3.81 26.04
CA ASN A 22 21.83 4.81 25.25
C ASN A 22 20.41 4.90 25.81
N ALA A 23 20.27 5.63 26.92
CA ALA A 23 18.97 6.13 27.34
C ALA A 23 18.56 7.25 26.36
N ALA A 24 17.63 6.94 25.47
CA ALA A 24 17.04 7.95 24.60
C ALA A 24 16.05 8.79 25.45
N ARG A 25 16.47 9.97 25.90
CA ARG A 25 15.57 11.00 26.42
C ARG A 25 14.76 11.56 25.27
N LEU A 26 13.52 11.13 25.16
CA LEU A 26 12.54 11.72 24.24
C LEU A 26 11.94 12.97 24.87
N LYS A 27 12.36 14.14 24.40
CA LYS A 27 11.61 15.37 24.63
C LYS A 27 10.42 15.36 23.69
N THR A 28 9.22 15.22 24.21
CA THR A 28 7.99 15.40 23.44
C THR A 28 7.76 16.88 23.20
N ALA A 29 8.40 17.43 22.17
CA ALA A 29 8.04 18.73 21.65
C ALA A 29 6.76 18.54 20.78
N THR A 30 5.62 18.87 21.34
CA THR A 30 4.39 19.07 20.56
C THR A 30 4.55 20.36 19.74
N HIS A 31 5.09 20.23 18.54
CA HIS A 31 5.04 21.31 17.55
C HIS A 31 3.62 21.38 16.98
N TYR A 32 2.82 22.30 17.50
CA TYR A 32 1.75 22.88 16.71
C TYR A 32 2.40 23.77 15.64
N PRO A 33 1.97 23.69 14.35
CA PRO A 33 2.49 24.59 13.34
C PRO A 33 2.04 26.02 13.68
N ILE A 34 3.01 26.85 14.06
CA ILE A 34 2.79 28.28 14.18
C ILE A 34 2.65 28.81 12.75
N ILE A 35 1.43 29.17 12.39
CA ILE A 35 1.19 29.99 11.19
C ILE A 35 1.75 31.39 11.48
N THR A 36 2.99 31.61 11.13
CA THR A 36 3.56 32.95 11.04
C THR A 36 3.12 33.56 9.73
N THR A 37 2.01 34.28 9.73
CA THR A 37 1.75 35.24 8.66
C THR A 37 2.71 36.40 8.83
N PRO A 38 3.51 36.77 7.81
CA PRO A 38 4.33 37.96 7.87
C PRO A 38 3.41 39.20 7.88
N ILE A 39 3.61 40.07 8.85
CA ILE A 39 2.98 41.39 8.87
C ILE A 39 3.57 42.19 7.70
N ILE A 40 2.82 42.29 6.62
CA ILE A 40 3.12 43.21 5.54
C ILE A 40 2.82 44.60 6.05
N SER A 41 3.86 45.38 6.32
CA SER A 41 3.76 46.81 6.54
C SER A 41 3.42 47.50 5.20
N ASN A 42 2.21 47.93 5.06
CA ASN A 42 1.80 48.80 3.98
C ASN A 42 2.08 50.27 4.41
N PRO A 43 2.94 51.03 3.72
CA PRO A 43 3.06 52.44 3.92
C PRO A 43 2.05 53.14 3.00
N ASP A 44 0.99 53.67 3.57
CA ASP A 44 0.17 54.79 3.08
C ASP A 44 -1.30 54.65 3.52
N ILE A 45 -1.61 55.18 4.70
CA ILE A 45 -2.95 55.71 4.98
C ILE A 45 -2.79 56.96 5.83
N ASN A 46 -3.18 58.06 5.24
CA ASN A 46 -3.32 59.37 5.83
C ASN A 46 -4.22 59.44 7.07
N ASN A 47 -3.79 60.24 8.00
CA ASN A 47 -4.47 60.83 9.14
C ASN A 47 -6.00 60.85 9.07
N ASN A 48 -6.64 60.13 9.98
CA ASN A 48 -7.77 60.69 10.70
C ASN A 48 -7.87 60.09 12.12
N SER A 49 -7.88 61.00 13.08
CA SER A 49 -7.92 60.81 14.50
C SER A 49 -9.11 59.99 14.99
N ASN A 50 -8.84 58.80 15.54
CA ASN A 50 -9.45 58.16 16.71
C ASN A 50 -8.72 56.81 16.93
N ASN A 51 -7.63 56.88 17.68
CA ASN A 51 -6.79 55.73 17.98
C ASN A 51 -7.28 55.04 19.26
N PRO A 52 -7.90 53.85 19.25
CA PRO A 52 -7.96 53.05 20.46
C PRO A 52 -6.54 52.53 20.71
N GLY A 53 -6.00 52.83 21.89
CA GLY A 53 -4.62 52.69 22.33
C GLY A 53 -3.88 51.49 21.74
N ALA A 54 -2.60 51.70 21.41
CA ALA A 54 -1.71 50.66 20.89
C ALA A 54 -1.72 49.43 21.82
N VAL A 55 -2.22 48.29 21.32
CA VAL A 55 -2.21 47.04 22.06
C VAL A 55 -0.87 46.37 21.79
N PHE A 56 -0.05 46.21 22.81
CA PHE A 56 1.19 45.44 22.76
C PHE A 56 0.89 44.05 23.34
N ALA A 57 1.00 43.01 22.51
CA ALA A 57 0.92 41.62 22.94
C ALA A 57 2.32 41.11 23.24
N HIS A 58 2.57 40.73 24.49
CA HIS A 58 3.81 40.08 24.91
C HIS A 58 3.55 38.59 25.12
N TYR A 59 4.40 37.73 24.57
CA TYR A 59 4.37 36.29 24.79
C TYR A 59 5.75 35.84 25.29
N GLU A 60 5.75 35.25 26.49
CA GLU A 60 6.95 34.70 27.10
C GLU A 60 7.08 33.21 26.80
N HIS A 61 8.06 32.90 25.98
CA HIS A 61 8.41 31.50 25.70
C HIS A 61 8.99 30.83 26.95
N GLY A 62 8.43 29.67 27.35
CA GLY A 62 8.90 28.91 28.51
C GLY A 62 8.23 29.22 29.84
N HIS A 63 7.25 30.16 29.86
CA HIS A 63 6.49 30.48 31.09
C HIS A 63 5.75 29.26 31.65
N SER A 64 5.19 28.40 30.79
CA SER A 64 4.53 27.16 31.19
C SER A 64 5.49 26.15 31.85
N ASP A 65 6.70 26.04 31.32
CA ASP A 65 7.70 25.11 31.82
C ASP A 65 8.21 25.58 33.20
N SER A 66 8.52 26.88 33.36
CA SER A 66 8.92 27.47 34.64
C SER A 66 7.83 27.34 35.72
N LEU A 67 6.55 27.41 35.32
CA LEU A 67 5.42 27.24 36.21
C LEU A 67 5.29 25.80 36.72
N LEU A 68 5.45 24.83 35.84
CA LEU A 68 5.44 23.41 36.19
C LEU A 68 6.65 23.04 37.07
N GLU A 69 7.84 23.58 36.78
CA GLU A 69 9.04 23.36 37.58
C GLU A 69 8.83 23.83 39.02
N ILE A 70 8.29 25.06 39.24
CA ILE A 70 7.97 25.56 40.56
C ILE A 70 6.91 24.70 41.26
N LEU A 71 5.87 24.25 40.54
CA LEU A 71 4.85 23.36 41.11
C LEU A 71 5.44 21.99 41.50
N ASN A 72 6.42 21.50 40.77
CA ASN A 72 7.14 20.27 41.13
C ASN A 72 7.98 20.44 42.40
N ASP A 73 8.68 21.57 42.55
CA ASP A 73 9.44 21.90 43.75
C ASP A 73 8.52 22.00 44.98
N LEU A 74 7.34 22.60 44.84
CA LEU A 74 6.32 22.66 45.89
C LEU A 74 5.81 21.26 46.25
N ARG A 75 5.60 20.40 45.29
CA ARG A 75 5.23 18.98 45.50
C ARG A 75 6.30 18.21 46.27
N LEU A 76 7.55 18.32 45.84
CA LEU A 76 8.69 17.62 46.48
C LEU A 76 8.89 18.10 47.91
N SER A 77 8.68 19.40 48.19
CA SER A 77 8.73 20.00 49.55
C SER A 77 7.43 19.80 50.34
N ARG A 78 6.43 19.09 49.80
CA ARG A 78 5.09 18.87 50.38
C ARG A 78 4.31 20.18 50.72
N GLN A 79 4.54 21.21 49.94
CA GLN A 79 3.87 22.49 50.13
C GLN A 79 2.68 22.61 49.17
N LEU A 80 1.59 23.19 49.64
CA LEU A 80 0.35 23.42 48.90
C LEU A 80 -0.29 22.16 48.28
N CYS A 81 0.17 20.93 48.67
CA CYS A 81 -0.46 19.70 48.23
C CYS A 81 -1.84 19.56 48.89
N ASP A 82 -2.86 19.39 48.06
CA ASP A 82 -4.27 19.28 48.47
C ASP A 82 -4.85 17.90 48.30
N ILE A 83 -4.02 16.93 47.82
CA ILE A 83 -4.36 15.52 47.69
C ILE A 83 -3.13 14.63 47.89
N THR A 84 -3.34 13.45 48.47
CA THR A 84 -2.35 12.35 48.51
C THR A 84 -2.91 11.13 47.81
N ILE A 85 -2.25 10.69 46.73
CA ILE A 85 -2.56 9.46 46.03
C ILE A 85 -1.82 8.32 46.71
N ILE A 86 -2.52 7.20 46.99
CA ILE A 86 -1.95 6.01 47.62
C ILE A 86 -2.04 4.84 46.64
N VAL A 87 -0.88 4.22 46.33
CA VAL A 87 -0.77 3.03 45.47
C VAL A 87 0.19 2.06 46.17
N ASP A 88 -0.26 0.85 46.43
CA ASP A 88 0.55 -0.22 47.06
C ASP A 88 1.32 0.24 48.30
N GLN A 89 0.68 0.99 49.20
CA GLN A 89 1.26 1.58 50.44
C GLN A 89 2.25 2.74 50.22
N HIS A 90 2.48 3.16 48.96
CA HIS A 90 3.25 4.37 48.67
C HIS A 90 2.35 5.58 48.59
N GLU A 91 2.80 6.68 49.23
CA GLU A 91 2.05 7.94 49.29
C GLU A 91 2.69 8.97 48.36
N TYR A 92 1.87 9.54 47.49
CA TYR A 92 2.27 10.57 46.54
C TYR A 92 1.50 11.86 46.83
N PRO A 93 2.09 12.83 47.54
CA PRO A 93 1.47 14.14 47.72
C PRO A 93 1.47 14.91 46.40
N CYS A 94 0.34 15.45 46.01
CA CYS A 94 0.14 16.08 44.70
C CYS A 94 -0.79 17.31 44.79
N HIS A 95 -0.93 17.99 43.66
CA HIS A 95 -1.89 19.09 43.50
C HIS A 95 -3.04 18.63 42.57
N LYS A 96 -4.28 18.75 43.04
CA LYS A 96 -5.49 18.32 42.26
C LYS A 96 -5.56 19.02 40.92
N ASN A 97 -5.17 20.28 40.82
CA ASN A 97 -5.19 21.04 39.57
C ASN A 97 -4.19 20.49 38.53
N VAL A 98 -2.98 20.11 38.94
CA VAL A 98 -1.97 19.53 38.02
C VAL A 98 -2.40 18.16 37.54
N LEU A 99 -2.84 17.27 38.46
CA LEU A 99 -3.35 15.96 38.08
C LEU A 99 -4.58 16.05 37.16
N SER A 100 -5.50 16.99 37.46
CA SER A 100 -6.69 17.23 36.61
C SER A 100 -6.35 17.77 35.22
N ALA A 101 -5.26 18.54 35.13
CA ALA A 101 -4.77 19.02 33.84
C ALA A 101 -4.13 17.89 33.00
N ALA A 102 -3.37 17.00 33.63
CA ALA A 102 -2.64 15.92 32.99
C ALA A 102 -3.52 14.70 32.66
N SER A 103 -4.62 14.47 33.41
CA SER A 103 -5.41 13.26 33.30
C SER A 103 -6.93 13.55 33.33
N PRO A 104 -7.68 13.16 32.28
CA PRO A 104 -9.13 13.21 32.30
C PRO A 104 -9.76 12.38 33.42
N TYR A 105 -9.14 11.28 33.83
CA TYR A 105 -9.58 10.45 34.95
C TYR A 105 -9.56 11.25 36.26
N PHE A 106 -8.44 11.87 36.60
CA PHE A 106 -8.32 12.73 37.78
C PHE A 106 -9.21 13.98 37.69
N ARG A 107 -9.37 14.55 36.50
CA ARG A 107 -10.28 15.67 36.28
C ARG A 107 -11.71 15.27 36.66
N ALA A 108 -12.21 14.14 36.13
CA ALA A 108 -13.53 13.65 36.46
C ALA A 108 -13.68 13.37 37.97
N MET A 109 -12.68 12.74 38.60
CA MET A 109 -12.68 12.40 40.02
C MET A 109 -12.75 13.64 40.93
N PHE A 110 -12.01 14.71 40.61
CA PHE A 110 -11.91 15.90 41.49
C PHE A 110 -12.92 17.00 41.18
N THR A 111 -13.51 17.01 39.97
CA THR A 111 -14.45 18.09 39.57
C THR A 111 -15.91 17.66 39.63
N THR A 112 -16.22 16.37 39.74
CA THR A 112 -17.60 15.89 39.81
C THR A 112 -18.07 15.85 41.24
N SER A 113 -19.07 16.65 41.58
CA SER A 113 -19.60 16.80 42.93
C SER A 113 -20.26 15.55 43.53
N GLU A 114 -20.54 14.54 42.68
CA GLU A 114 -21.15 13.27 43.10
C GLU A 114 -20.09 12.24 43.55
N MET A 115 -18.81 12.49 43.31
CA MET A 115 -17.71 11.59 43.71
C MET A 115 -17.28 11.92 45.15
N SER A 116 -17.25 10.90 46.02
CA SER A 116 -16.80 11.01 47.40
C SER A 116 -15.35 11.50 47.52
N GLU A 117 -14.52 11.13 46.54
CA GLU A 117 -13.09 11.44 46.43
C GLU A 117 -12.81 12.91 46.19
N SER A 118 -13.79 13.67 45.67
CA SER A 118 -13.64 15.13 45.40
C SER A 118 -13.34 15.93 46.64
N SER A 119 -13.85 15.50 47.81
CA SER A 119 -13.70 16.16 49.13
C SER A 119 -12.67 15.52 50.05
N GLN A 120 -12.15 14.34 49.69
CA GLN A 120 -11.18 13.61 50.53
C GLN A 120 -9.75 14.13 50.32
N PRO A 121 -8.92 14.15 51.40
CA PRO A 121 -7.51 14.52 51.30
C PRO A 121 -6.62 13.36 50.79
N THR A 122 -7.15 12.14 50.76
CA THR A 122 -6.43 10.91 50.32
C THR A 122 -7.29 10.07 49.41
N VAL A 123 -6.70 9.52 48.36
CA VAL A 123 -7.35 8.60 47.41
C VAL A 123 -6.46 7.38 47.20
N THR A 124 -7.04 6.17 47.36
CA THR A 124 -6.32 4.92 47.10
C THR A 124 -6.69 4.39 45.72
N LEU A 125 -5.70 4.14 44.88
CA LEU A 125 -5.85 3.53 43.58
C LEU A 125 -5.36 2.09 43.61
N ASN A 126 -6.19 1.17 43.10
CA ASN A 126 -5.85 -0.25 43.01
C ASN A 126 -5.59 -0.66 41.57
N GLY A 127 -4.71 -1.63 41.37
CA GLY A 127 -4.42 -2.21 40.04
C GLY A 127 -3.48 -1.35 39.19
N ILE A 128 -2.75 -0.44 39.82
CA ILE A 128 -1.65 0.33 39.20
C ILE A 128 -0.37 -0.05 39.92
N ASP A 129 0.70 -0.26 39.16
CA ASP A 129 2.03 -0.48 39.70
C ASP A 129 2.60 0.81 40.31
N SER A 130 3.23 0.71 41.49
CA SER A 130 3.73 1.87 42.24
C SER A 130 4.82 2.64 41.49
N ASP A 131 5.72 1.93 40.80
CA ASP A 131 6.81 2.54 40.05
C ASP A 131 6.24 3.28 38.81
N ALA A 132 5.30 2.65 38.09
CA ALA A 132 4.60 3.29 36.99
C ALA A 132 3.80 4.53 37.45
N MET A 133 3.16 4.48 38.62
CA MET A 133 2.47 5.65 39.17
C MET A 133 3.43 6.79 39.50
N SER A 134 4.60 6.47 40.07
CA SER A 134 5.64 7.46 40.34
C SER A 134 6.09 8.19 39.07
N GLU A 135 6.35 7.43 37.99
CA GLU A 135 6.77 7.99 36.71
C GLU A 135 5.67 8.82 36.03
N LEU A 136 4.40 8.41 36.16
CA LEU A 136 3.26 9.18 35.62
C LEU A 136 3.03 10.48 36.38
N ILE A 137 3.22 10.48 37.69
CA ILE A 137 3.17 11.73 38.49
C ILE A 137 4.34 12.64 38.08
N GLU A 138 5.55 12.11 37.97
CA GLU A 138 6.70 12.90 37.54
C GLU A 138 6.46 13.51 36.15
N TYR A 139 5.92 12.70 35.22
CA TYR A 139 5.50 13.21 33.90
C TYR A 139 4.47 14.35 33.97
N ALA A 140 3.51 14.28 34.90
CA ALA A 140 2.49 15.32 35.04
C ALA A 140 3.07 16.70 35.44
N TYR A 141 4.24 16.70 36.10
CA TYR A 141 4.92 17.91 36.57
C TYR A 141 6.11 18.34 35.70
N THR A 142 6.73 17.41 34.96
CA THR A 142 7.95 17.70 34.18
C THR A 142 7.74 17.61 32.68
N SER A 143 6.65 16.99 32.24
CA SER A 143 6.40 16.62 30.83
C SER A 143 7.47 15.68 30.23
N GLU A 144 8.35 15.10 31.06
CA GLU A 144 9.37 14.15 30.66
C GLU A 144 9.05 12.74 31.20
N ILE A 145 9.20 11.71 30.38
CA ILE A 145 9.05 10.31 30.78
C ILE A 145 10.11 9.45 30.12
N THR A 146 10.68 8.53 30.88
CA THR A 146 11.65 7.55 30.36
C THR A 146 10.98 6.21 30.18
N ILE A 147 10.91 5.72 28.93
CA ILE A 147 10.31 4.44 28.57
C ILE A 147 11.41 3.44 28.22
N CYS A 148 11.38 2.27 28.85
CA CYS A 148 12.31 1.16 28.63
C CYS A 148 11.56 -0.18 28.63
N GLU A 149 12.26 -1.26 28.27
CA GLU A 149 11.67 -2.61 28.21
C GLU A 149 11.08 -3.08 29.56
N ASN A 150 11.65 -2.62 30.68
CA ASN A 150 11.24 -3.05 32.01
C ASN A 150 9.96 -2.35 32.52
N ASN A 151 9.67 -1.11 32.06
CA ASN A 151 8.57 -0.30 32.58
C ASN A 151 7.44 -0.06 31.56
N VAL A 152 7.66 -0.28 30.26
CA VAL A 152 6.69 0.07 29.21
C VAL A 152 5.33 -0.60 29.38
N GLN A 153 5.28 -1.84 29.88
CA GLN A 153 4.02 -2.58 30.08
C GLN A 153 3.22 -2.01 31.24
N SER A 154 3.86 -1.80 32.39
CA SER A 154 3.22 -1.20 33.57
C SER A 154 2.83 0.25 33.30
N LEU A 155 3.67 1.02 32.61
CA LEU A 155 3.36 2.40 32.18
C LEU A 155 2.16 2.48 31.24
N LEU A 156 2.09 1.61 30.20
CA LEU A 156 0.96 1.63 29.28
C LEU A 156 -0.34 1.25 29.99
N SER A 157 -0.28 0.23 30.89
CA SER A 157 -1.44 -0.17 31.69
C SER A 157 -1.93 0.95 32.57
N ALA A 158 -1.03 1.61 33.33
CA ALA A 158 -1.35 2.72 34.21
C ALA A 158 -1.85 3.96 33.46
N ALA A 159 -1.17 4.32 32.36
CA ALA A 159 -1.56 5.45 31.52
C ALA A 159 -2.94 5.22 30.83
N ASN A 160 -3.28 3.97 30.55
CA ASN A 160 -4.60 3.63 30.03
C ASN A 160 -5.69 3.82 31.08
N LEU A 161 -5.48 3.31 32.31
CA LEU A 161 -6.40 3.49 33.43
C LEU A 161 -6.59 4.98 33.77
N LEU A 162 -5.51 5.75 33.80
CA LEU A 162 -5.53 7.18 34.12
C LEU A 162 -5.87 8.07 32.90
N MET A 163 -6.16 7.50 31.73
CA MET A 163 -6.51 8.21 30.50
C MET A 163 -5.44 9.24 30.05
N MET A 164 -4.16 8.97 30.29
CA MET A 164 -3.04 9.84 29.91
C MET A 164 -2.61 9.55 28.46
N GLN A 165 -3.27 10.19 27.49
CA GLN A 165 -3.13 9.87 26.07
C GLN A 165 -1.69 10.01 25.55
N SER A 166 -0.98 11.08 25.91
CA SER A 166 0.40 11.32 25.43
C SER A 166 1.38 10.21 25.84
N VAL A 167 1.23 9.69 27.08
CA VAL A 167 2.05 8.59 27.56
C VAL A 167 1.67 7.27 26.87
N ARG A 168 0.37 7.03 26.65
CA ARG A 168 -0.09 5.87 25.87
C ARG A 168 0.50 5.87 24.46
N ASP A 169 0.51 7.01 23.79
CA ASP A 169 1.04 7.16 22.43
C ASP A 169 2.57 6.96 22.43
N ALA A 170 3.27 7.47 23.45
CA ALA A 170 4.71 7.27 23.60
C ALA A 170 5.06 5.79 23.85
N CYS A 171 4.34 5.09 24.75
CA CYS A 171 4.49 3.66 24.97
C CYS A 171 4.17 2.82 23.72
N SER A 172 3.11 3.18 23.00
CA SER A 172 2.76 2.53 21.75
C SER A 172 3.87 2.69 20.70
N SER A 173 4.44 3.90 20.58
CA SER A 173 5.56 4.18 19.68
C SER A 173 6.83 3.39 20.08
N PHE A 174 7.04 3.15 21.36
CA PHE A 174 8.12 2.30 21.84
C PHE A 174 7.91 0.86 21.37
N PHE A 175 6.73 0.26 21.62
CA PHE A 175 6.42 -1.10 21.15
C PHE A 175 6.55 -1.23 19.63
N GLU A 176 6.14 -0.22 18.85
CA GLU A 176 6.28 -0.23 17.40
C GLU A 176 7.74 -0.30 16.93
N ARG A 177 8.65 0.37 17.63
CA ARG A 177 10.09 0.35 17.29
C ARG A 177 10.77 -0.97 17.59
N PHE A 178 10.29 -1.68 18.59
CA PHE A 178 10.87 -2.95 19.06
C PHE A 178 10.03 -4.16 18.67
N LEU A 179 9.09 -3.98 17.73
CA LEU A 179 8.26 -5.05 17.19
C LEU A 179 9.11 -5.96 16.31
N ASP A 180 9.23 -7.22 16.69
CA ASP A 180 9.96 -8.26 15.96
C ASP A 180 9.20 -9.58 15.92
N GLU A 181 9.76 -10.59 15.26
CA GLU A 181 9.14 -11.90 15.06
C GLU A 181 8.95 -12.68 16.37
N THR A 182 9.71 -12.36 17.41
CA THR A 182 9.70 -13.09 18.71
C THR A 182 8.69 -12.55 19.70
N ASN A 183 8.21 -11.29 19.52
CA ASN A 183 7.35 -10.58 20.45
C ASN A 183 6.02 -10.09 19.86
N ALA A 184 5.85 -10.25 18.54
CA ALA A 184 4.71 -9.65 17.81
C ALA A 184 3.34 -10.15 18.30
N ILE A 185 3.22 -11.42 18.66
CA ILE A 185 1.97 -12.00 19.16
C ILE A 185 1.69 -11.48 20.57
N GLY A 186 2.70 -11.46 21.44
CA GLY A 186 2.61 -10.94 22.80
C GLY A 186 2.17 -9.47 22.81
N ILE A 187 2.80 -8.63 21.98
CA ILE A 187 2.44 -7.22 21.83
C ILE A 187 1.01 -7.07 21.27
N ASN A 188 0.60 -7.91 20.31
CA ASN A 188 -0.77 -7.87 19.80
C ASN A 188 -1.79 -8.18 20.88
N CYS A 189 -1.59 -9.26 21.64
CA CYS A 189 -2.48 -9.65 22.73
C CYS A 189 -2.52 -8.60 23.86
N PHE A 190 -1.37 -8.05 24.21
CA PHE A 190 -1.26 -6.98 25.21
C PHE A 190 -1.97 -5.70 24.77
N ALA A 191 -1.78 -5.29 23.52
CA ALA A 191 -2.44 -4.14 22.94
C ALA A 191 -3.97 -4.26 22.89
N GLU A 192 -4.48 -5.47 22.62
CA GLU A 192 -5.92 -5.77 22.68
C GLU A 192 -6.46 -5.65 24.09
N LEU A 193 -5.76 -6.25 25.07
CA LEU A 193 -6.15 -6.20 26.48
C LEU A 193 -6.29 -4.75 26.98
N HIS A 194 -5.40 -3.87 26.53
CA HIS A 194 -5.37 -2.46 26.93
C HIS A 194 -6.13 -1.53 25.99
N GLY A 195 -6.81 -2.05 24.95
CA GLY A 195 -7.65 -1.27 24.03
C GLY A 195 -6.89 -0.28 23.15
N THR A 196 -5.60 -0.48 22.93
CA THR A 196 -4.76 0.36 22.05
C THR A 196 -4.91 -0.07 20.59
N GLN A 197 -6.00 0.38 19.94
CA GLN A 197 -6.41 -0.09 18.60
C GLN A 197 -5.34 0.05 17.52
N GLU A 198 -4.59 1.15 17.51
CA GLU A 198 -3.56 1.39 16.49
C GLU A 198 -2.37 0.41 16.65
N LEU A 199 -1.90 0.19 17.87
CA LEU A 199 -0.85 -0.79 18.16
C LEU A 199 -1.31 -2.21 17.82
N THR A 200 -2.55 -2.56 18.18
CA THR A 200 -3.17 -3.85 17.83
C THR A 200 -3.16 -4.09 16.33
N LYS A 201 -3.60 -3.10 15.53
CA LYS A 201 -3.61 -3.19 14.07
C LYS A 201 -2.19 -3.34 13.49
N LYS A 202 -1.22 -2.57 14.01
CA LYS A 202 0.17 -2.62 13.53
C LYS A 202 0.83 -3.95 13.87
N ALA A 203 0.69 -4.44 15.11
CA ALA A 203 1.18 -5.74 15.52
C ALA A 203 0.52 -6.88 14.71
N LYS A 204 -0.79 -6.83 14.50
CA LYS A 204 -1.50 -7.79 13.65
C LYS A 204 -0.97 -7.78 12.21
N ARG A 205 -0.81 -6.60 11.60
CA ARG A 205 -0.22 -6.49 10.24
C ARG A 205 1.19 -7.06 10.18
N PHE A 206 1.99 -6.86 11.22
CA PHE A 206 3.33 -7.42 11.29
C PHE A 206 3.28 -8.96 11.31
N VAL A 207 2.43 -9.56 12.16
CA VAL A 207 2.23 -11.02 12.20
C VAL A 207 1.77 -11.54 10.84
N LEU A 208 0.79 -10.88 10.19
CA LEU A 208 0.32 -11.29 8.87
C LEU A 208 1.42 -11.20 7.79
N LYS A 209 2.26 -10.16 7.85
CA LYS A 209 3.36 -9.95 6.89
C LYS A 209 4.52 -10.93 7.07
N LYS A 210 4.81 -11.31 8.32
CA LYS A 210 5.97 -12.13 8.72
C LYS A 210 5.56 -13.49 9.27
N PHE A 211 4.40 -14.00 8.85
CA PHE A 211 3.75 -15.19 9.43
C PHE A 211 4.69 -16.39 9.56
N SER A 212 5.42 -16.74 8.49
CA SER A 212 6.30 -17.92 8.48
C SER A 212 7.40 -17.85 9.56
N GLN A 213 7.91 -16.65 9.84
CA GLN A 213 8.93 -16.41 10.85
C GLN A 213 8.32 -16.39 12.27
N VAL A 214 7.20 -15.69 12.44
CA VAL A 214 6.47 -15.59 13.72
C VAL A 214 5.94 -16.95 14.16
N ALA A 215 5.38 -17.74 13.23
CA ALA A 215 4.85 -19.06 13.52
C ALA A 215 5.92 -20.09 13.95
N GLN A 216 7.21 -19.80 13.73
CA GLN A 216 8.33 -20.63 14.20
C GLN A 216 8.75 -20.30 15.65
N GLN A 217 8.30 -19.18 16.20
CA GLN A 217 8.65 -18.75 17.56
C GLN A 217 7.84 -19.50 18.63
N ASP A 218 8.31 -19.46 19.86
CA ASP A 218 7.66 -20.14 20.98
C ASP A 218 6.34 -19.49 21.37
N GLU A 219 6.16 -18.18 21.14
CA GLU A 219 4.89 -17.50 21.39
C GLU A 219 3.72 -18.16 20.65
N TRP A 220 3.94 -18.62 19.39
CA TRP A 220 2.94 -19.33 18.60
C TRP A 220 2.40 -20.58 19.28
N LEU A 221 3.24 -21.27 20.03
CA LEU A 221 2.86 -22.51 20.74
C LEU A 221 1.96 -22.24 21.95
N HIS A 222 1.88 -21.03 22.46
CA HIS A 222 1.18 -20.68 23.69
C HIS A 222 -0.14 -19.95 23.49
N ILE A 223 -0.49 -19.59 22.26
CA ILE A 223 -1.75 -18.88 21.96
C ILE A 223 -2.96 -19.83 21.89
N SER A 224 -4.15 -19.27 22.05
CA SER A 224 -5.41 -20.00 21.95
C SER A 224 -5.77 -20.34 20.49
N ALA A 225 -6.61 -21.36 20.28
CA ALA A 225 -7.14 -21.71 18.97
C ALA A 225 -7.87 -20.52 18.31
N GLN A 226 -8.63 -19.75 19.09
CA GLN A 226 -9.33 -18.55 18.60
C GLN A 226 -8.36 -17.50 18.07
N LYS A 227 -7.22 -17.33 18.73
CA LYS A 227 -6.20 -16.36 18.30
C LYS A 227 -5.50 -16.83 17.02
N ILE A 228 -5.24 -18.13 16.87
CA ILE A 228 -4.74 -18.69 15.60
C ILE A 228 -5.72 -18.39 14.47
N VAL A 229 -7.00 -18.71 14.68
CA VAL A 229 -8.06 -18.46 13.70
C VAL A 229 -8.13 -16.98 13.32
N GLU A 230 -7.94 -16.08 14.27
CA GLU A 230 -7.94 -14.63 14.00
C GLU A 230 -6.88 -14.23 12.98
N PHE A 231 -5.69 -14.84 13.01
CA PHE A 231 -4.64 -14.58 12.04
C PHE A 231 -4.85 -15.32 10.72
N ILE A 232 -5.14 -16.64 10.77
CA ILE A 232 -5.20 -17.46 9.55
C ILE A 232 -6.46 -17.25 8.71
N LYS A 233 -7.52 -16.66 9.25
CA LYS A 233 -8.72 -16.30 8.48
C LYS A 233 -8.51 -15.13 7.54
N GLU A 234 -7.52 -14.28 7.81
CA GLU A 234 -7.27 -13.07 7.03
C GLU A 234 -6.75 -13.40 5.63
N ASP A 235 -7.31 -12.75 4.62
CA ASP A 235 -6.87 -12.89 3.23
C ASP A 235 -5.49 -12.26 3.00
N ASP A 236 -5.10 -11.30 3.85
CA ASP A 236 -3.82 -10.59 3.83
C ASP A 236 -2.65 -11.38 4.43
N LEU A 237 -2.87 -12.63 4.85
CA LEU A 237 -1.82 -13.48 5.40
C LEU A 237 -0.77 -13.80 4.34
N ARG A 238 0.46 -13.32 4.52
CA ARG A 238 1.58 -13.53 3.59
C ARG A 238 2.29 -14.84 3.90
N VAL A 239 2.11 -15.81 3.04
CA VAL A 239 2.74 -17.13 3.10
C VAL A 239 3.18 -17.55 1.71
N SER A 240 4.23 -18.37 1.62
CA SER A 240 4.69 -18.91 0.33
C SER A 240 3.72 -19.98 -0.20
N SER A 241 3.13 -20.76 0.71
CA SER A 241 2.12 -21.77 0.41
C SER A 241 1.22 -22.03 1.60
N GLU A 242 0.04 -22.62 1.38
CA GLU A 242 -0.83 -23.07 2.48
C GLU A 242 -0.21 -24.26 3.26
N ASP A 243 0.81 -24.89 2.69
CA ASP A 243 1.61 -25.91 3.38
C ASP A 243 2.24 -25.35 4.67
N GLU A 244 2.78 -24.14 4.62
CA GLU A 244 3.36 -23.45 5.79
C GLU A 244 2.31 -23.18 6.87
N VAL A 245 1.10 -22.77 6.47
CA VAL A 245 0.00 -22.52 7.42
C VAL A 245 -0.40 -23.81 8.10
N PHE A 246 -0.54 -24.89 7.34
CA PHE A 246 -0.86 -26.20 7.89
C PHE A 246 0.22 -26.71 8.85
N GLU A 247 1.50 -26.64 8.47
CA GLU A 247 2.61 -27.09 9.32
C GLU A 247 2.71 -26.26 10.61
N ALA A 248 2.48 -24.95 10.55
CA ALA A 248 2.44 -24.10 11.73
C ALA A 248 1.32 -24.51 12.71
N CYS A 249 0.13 -24.80 12.17
CA CYS A 249 -1.01 -25.26 12.98
C CYS A 249 -0.78 -26.69 13.52
N LEU A 250 -0.16 -27.57 12.76
CA LEU A 250 0.20 -28.90 13.19
C LEU A 250 1.26 -28.88 14.32
N ARG A 251 2.24 -27.99 14.22
CA ARG A 251 3.24 -27.76 15.27
C ARG A 251 2.57 -27.31 16.58
N TRP A 252 1.61 -26.38 16.49
CA TRP A 252 0.83 -25.96 17.64
C TRP A 252 0.02 -27.10 18.25
N LEU A 253 -0.66 -27.91 17.42
CA LEU A 253 -1.42 -29.08 17.86
C LEU A 253 -0.54 -30.07 18.61
N ASN A 254 0.63 -30.40 18.05
CA ASN A 254 1.57 -31.38 18.60
C ASN A 254 2.22 -30.95 19.90
N HIS A 255 2.21 -29.67 20.25
CA HIS A 255 2.72 -29.19 21.53
C HIS A 255 1.86 -29.64 22.74
N ALA A 256 0.53 -29.77 22.57
CA ALA A 256 -0.37 -30.25 23.61
C ALA A 256 -1.60 -31.01 23.01
N PRO A 257 -1.38 -32.19 22.39
CA PRO A 257 -2.39 -32.84 21.58
C PRO A 257 -3.71 -33.15 22.33
N GLU A 258 -3.64 -33.67 23.55
CA GLU A 258 -4.80 -34.05 24.32
C GLU A 258 -5.72 -32.88 24.71
N GLN A 259 -5.16 -31.69 24.87
CA GLN A 259 -5.90 -30.48 25.20
C GLN A 259 -6.47 -29.77 23.96
N ARG A 260 -5.82 -29.92 22.81
CA ARG A 260 -6.06 -29.12 21.60
C ARG A 260 -6.81 -29.86 20.49
N LYS A 261 -6.91 -31.19 20.59
CA LYS A 261 -7.60 -31.99 19.58
C LYS A 261 -9.06 -31.58 19.36
N ALA A 262 -9.74 -31.16 20.42
CA ALA A 262 -11.12 -30.73 20.35
C ALA A 262 -11.33 -29.43 19.55
N ASP A 263 -10.33 -28.55 19.56
CA ASP A 263 -10.40 -27.23 18.91
C ASP A 263 -9.79 -27.24 17.49
N PHE A 264 -9.12 -28.34 17.09
CA PHE A 264 -8.38 -28.38 15.84
C PHE A 264 -9.27 -28.22 14.59
N HIS A 265 -10.51 -28.73 14.64
CA HIS A 265 -11.47 -28.56 13.55
C HIS A 265 -11.78 -27.07 13.28
N MET A 266 -11.78 -26.21 14.33
CA MET A 266 -11.98 -24.78 14.19
C MET A 266 -10.85 -24.11 13.43
N ILE A 267 -9.62 -24.62 13.60
CA ILE A 267 -8.45 -24.10 12.88
C ILE A 267 -8.46 -24.62 11.45
N LEU A 268 -8.69 -25.92 11.26
CA LEU A 268 -8.59 -26.57 9.95
C LEU A 268 -9.55 -25.98 8.91
N GLN A 269 -10.74 -25.51 9.33
CA GLN A 269 -11.71 -24.88 8.43
C GLN A 269 -11.24 -23.55 7.82
N TYR A 270 -10.22 -22.89 8.41
CA TYR A 270 -9.65 -21.64 7.88
C TYR A 270 -8.32 -21.84 7.12
N ILE A 271 -7.77 -23.05 7.15
CA ILE A 271 -6.67 -23.46 6.28
C ILE A 271 -7.26 -23.77 4.90
N ARG A 272 -6.74 -23.18 3.85
CA ARG A 272 -7.23 -23.39 2.48
C ARG A 272 -6.66 -24.69 1.92
N LEU A 273 -7.15 -25.83 2.42
CA LEU A 273 -6.65 -27.17 2.11
C LEU A 273 -6.61 -27.47 0.59
N ALA A 274 -7.48 -26.83 -0.20
CA ALA A 274 -7.48 -26.93 -1.65
C ALA A 274 -6.18 -26.39 -2.30
N PHE A 275 -5.40 -25.58 -1.57
CA PHE A 275 -4.12 -25.01 -2.03
C PHE A 275 -2.91 -25.58 -1.29
N VAL A 276 -3.12 -26.53 -0.40
CA VAL A 276 -2.06 -27.38 0.16
C VAL A 276 -1.59 -28.35 -0.91
N SER A 277 -0.28 -28.60 -0.97
CA SER A 277 0.29 -29.49 -1.97
C SER A 277 -0.33 -30.90 -1.85
N PRO A 278 -0.66 -31.58 -2.98
CA PRO A 278 -1.28 -32.90 -2.96
C PRO A 278 -0.49 -33.92 -2.14
N TYR A 279 0.83 -33.81 -2.11
CA TYR A 279 1.70 -34.70 -1.32
C TYR A 279 1.50 -34.50 0.18
N ILE A 280 1.53 -33.25 0.65
CA ILE A 280 1.27 -32.91 2.07
C ILE A 280 -0.17 -33.26 2.45
N LEU A 281 -1.13 -33.01 1.55
CA LEU A 281 -2.51 -33.35 1.76
C LEU A 281 -2.72 -34.85 2.03
N MET A 282 -2.05 -35.72 1.26
CA MET A 282 -2.13 -37.18 1.41
C MET A 282 -1.24 -37.68 2.55
N ASP A 283 0.02 -37.26 2.60
CA ASP A 283 1.00 -37.84 3.52
C ASP A 283 0.89 -37.31 4.95
N ARG A 284 0.40 -36.08 5.13
CA ARG A 284 0.37 -35.39 6.44
C ARG A 284 -1.06 -35.13 6.93
N VAL A 285 -1.93 -34.55 6.08
CA VAL A 285 -3.30 -34.20 6.49
C VAL A 285 -4.16 -35.46 6.62
N ALA A 286 -4.21 -36.29 5.56
CA ALA A 286 -5.02 -37.50 5.54
C ALA A 286 -4.53 -38.57 6.53
N SER A 287 -3.23 -38.62 6.80
CA SER A 287 -2.65 -39.56 7.78
C SER A 287 -2.76 -39.10 9.25
N CYS A 288 -3.16 -37.84 9.49
CA CYS A 288 -3.34 -37.30 10.83
C CYS A 288 -4.52 -37.97 11.53
N LYS A 289 -4.28 -38.67 12.64
CA LYS A 289 -5.33 -39.39 13.42
C LYS A 289 -6.48 -38.49 13.83
N ILE A 290 -6.19 -37.25 14.23
CA ILE A 290 -7.19 -36.27 14.67
C ILE A 290 -8.12 -35.90 13.50
N VAL A 291 -7.56 -35.73 12.29
CA VAL A 291 -8.36 -35.48 11.09
C VAL A 291 -9.22 -36.71 10.72
N GLN A 292 -8.71 -37.93 10.93
CA GLN A 292 -9.47 -39.17 10.66
C GLN A 292 -10.60 -39.41 11.65
N GLU A 293 -10.43 -39.03 12.91
CA GLU A 293 -11.40 -39.25 13.98
C GLU A 293 -12.55 -38.23 13.96
N ASP A 294 -12.28 -36.98 13.57
CA ASP A 294 -13.26 -35.89 13.51
C ASP A 294 -14.04 -35.87 12.19
N ALA A 295 -15.37 -35.82 12.27
CA ALA A 295 -16.23 -35.82 11.08
C ALA A 295 -16.08 -34.55 10.22
N ILE A 296 -15.95 -33.38 10.88
CA ILE A 296 -15.81 -32.09 10.19
C ILE A 296 -14.48 -32.04 9.47
N CYS A 297 -13.39 -32.46 10.12
CA CYS A 297 -12.07 -32.53 9.51
C CYS A 297 -12.05 -33.45 8.29
N ARG A 298 -12.75 -34.57 8.30
CA ARG A 298 -12.88 -35.47 7.17
C ARG A 298 -13.63 -34.85 6.00
N GLU A 299 -14.70 -34.09 6.27
CA GLU A 299 -15.43 -33.36 5.22
C GLU A 299 -14.55 -32.30 4.56
N LEU A 300 -13.78 -31.53 5.34
CA LEU A 300 -12.85 -30.54 4.83
C LEU A 300 -11.74 -31.17 3.96
N LEU A 301 -11.21 -32.31 4.39
CA LEU A 301 -10.25 -33.06 3.59
C LEU A 301 -10.87 -33.58 2.28
N HIS A 302 -12.10 -34.09 2.35
CA HIS A 302 -12.81 -34.60 1.16
C HIS A 302 -13.08 -33.47 0.16
N GLU A 303 -13.49 -32.29 0.62
CA GLU A 303 -13.66 -31.08 -0.20
C GLU A 303 -12.36 -30.70 -0.94
N ALA A 304 -11.23 -30.71 -0.22
CA ALA A 304 -9.93 -30.41 -0.80
C ALA A 304 -9.50 -31.46 -1.85
N LEU A 305 -9.72 -32.74 -1.57
CA LEU A 305 -9.43 -33.82 -2.52
C LEU A 305 -10.31 -33.72 -3.78
N GLN A 306 -11.60 -33.40 -3.63
CA GLN A 306 -12.48 -33.13 -4.78
C GLN A 306 -11.98 -31.97 -5.63
N PHE A 307 -11.50 -30.88 -5.02
CA PHE A 307 -10.94 -29.75 -5.75
C PHE A 307 -9.71 -30.15 -6.56
N HIS A 308 -8.86 -31.04 -6.05
CA HIS A 308 -7.71 -31.55 -6.79
C HIS A 308 -8.08 -32.52 -7.92
N LEU A 309 -9.09 -33.37 -7.70
CA LEU A 309 -9.51 -34.39 -8.65
C LEU A 309 -10.39 -33.85 -9.79
N LEU A 310 -11.26 -32.87 -9.49
CA LEU A 310 -12.24 -32.35 -10.43
C LEU A 310 -11.77 -31.03 -11.06
N ILE A 311 -10.73 -31.07 -11.86
CA ILE A 311 -10.07 -29.90 -12.45
C ILE A 311 -11.08 -29.03 -13.23
N ASP A 312 -11.97 -29.67 -14.00
CA ASP A 312 -12.97 -28.98 -14.84
C ASP A 312 -14.05 -28.23 -14.04
N ARG A 313 -14.26 -28.61 -12.77
CA ARG A 313 -15.26 -27.99 -11.92
C ARG A 313 -14.70 -27.01 -10.88
N ARG A 314 -13.40 -26.76 -10.90
CA ARG A 314 -12.75 -25.85 -9.92
C ARG A 314 -13.34 -24.44 -9.92
N SER A 315 -13.68 -23.92 -11.10
CA SER A 315 -14.28 -22.59 -11.25
C SER A 315 -15.68 -22.52 -10.59
N GLU A 316 -16.50 -23.53 -10.77
CA GLU A 316 -17.83 -23.62 -10.13
C GLU A 316 -17.71 -23.76 -8.62
N MET A 317 -16.83 -24.63 -8.15
CA MET A 317 -16.56 -24.83 -6.72
C MET A 317 -16.04 -23.56 -6.04
N SER A 318 -15.16 -22.81 -6.70
CA SER A 318 -14.58 -21.56 -6.18
C SER A 318 -15.60 -20.42 -6.07
N THR A 319 -16.67 -20.41 -6.87
CA THR A 319 -17.71 -19.38 -6.78
C THR A 319 -18.57 -19.55 -5.53
N THR A 320 -18.78 -20.77 -5.08
CA THR A 320 -19.69 -21.11 -3.97
C THR A 320 -19.02 -21.11 -2.60
N ASN A 321 -17.68 -21.28 -2.55
CA ASN A 321 -16.96 -21.46 -1.30
C ASN A 321 -15.68 -20.59 -1.23
N SER A 322 -15.58 -19.73 -0.21
CA SER A 322 -14.41 -18.87 0.01
C SER A 322 -13.13 -19.65 0.32
N ARG A 323 -13.21 -20.85 0.91
CA ARG A 323 -12.05 -21.72 1.19
C ARG A 323 -11.38 -22.25 -0.07
N LEU A 324 -12.10 -22.27 -1.18
CA LEU A 324 -11.60 -22.71 -2.49
C LEU A 324 -11.07 -21.56 -3.35
N LYS A 325 -10.87 -20.38 -2.74
CA LYS A 325 -10.19 -19.22 -3.36
C LYS A 325 -8.79 -19.08 -2.79
N PRO A 326 -7.79 -18.75 -3.59
CA PRO A 326 -6.44 -18.48 -3.08
C PRO A 326 -6.45 -17.22 -2.22
N ARG A 327 -5.50 -17.09 -1.28
CA ARG A 327 -5.28 -15.84 -0.55
C ARG A 327 -4.87 -14.75 -1.52
N THR A 328 -5.31 -13.53 -1.24
CA THR A 328 -4.98 -12.38 -2.09
C THR A 328 -3.52 -11.92 -1.94
N CYS A 329 -2.85 -12.29 -0.85
CA CYS A 329 -1.53 -11.79 -0.47
C CYS A 329 -0.43 -12.85 -0.32
N SER A 330 -0.53 -13.98 -1.02
CA SER A 330 0.55 -14.98 -1.00
C SER A 330 1.80 -14.47 -1.74
N GLU A 331 2.78 -13.89 -1.02
CA GLU A 331 4.11 -13.42 -1.55
C GLU A 331 4.06 -12.64 -2.88
N LEU A 332 2.87 -12.30 -3.35
CA LEU A 332 2.68 -11.53 -4.55
C LEU A 332 3.00 -10.06 -4.26
N THR A 333 3.96 -9.52 -4.95
CA THR A 333 4.31 -8.10 -4.89
C THR A 333 3.84 -7.40 -6.16
N GLU A 334 3.29 -6.20 -6.01
CA GLU A 334 3.02 -5.33 -7.16
C GLU A 334 4.33 -4.95 -7.81
N THR A 335 4.46 -5.27 -9.08
CA THR A 335 5.70 -5.15 -9.84
C THR A 335 5.45 -4.35 -11.10
N LEU A 336 6.35 -3.43 -11.42
CA LEU A 336 6.35 -2.73 -12.71
C LEU A 336 6.86 -3.67 -13.79
N VAL A 337 6.18 -3.68 -14.93
CA VAL A 337 6.57 -4.43 -16.13
C VAL A 337 6.79 -3.46 -17.26
N PHE A 338 7.92 -3.56 -17.93
CA PHE A 338 8.33 -2.73 -19.06
C PHE A 338 8.49 -3.61 -20.28
N LEU A 339 7.81 -3.27 -21.36
CA LEU A 339 7.74 -4.09 -22.57
C LEU A 339 8.10 -3.28 -23.80
N GLY A 340 8.93 -3.88 -24.66
CA GLY A 340 9.22 -3.35 -25.99
C GLY A 340 9.72 -1.91 -25.99
N GLY A 341 9.33 -1.17 -27.03
CA GLY A 341 9.80 0.20 -27.28
C GLY A 341 10.96 0.24 -28.27
N GLU A 342 11.42 1.44 -28.55
CA GLU A 342 12.51 1.68 -29.51
C GLU A 342 13.43 2.80 -29.06
N ASP A 343 14.69 2.72 -29.46
CA ASP A 343 15.65 3.81 -29.55
C ASP A 343 15.93 4.12 -31.02
N GLU A 344 16.92 4.97 -31.31
CA GLU A 344 17.29 5.30 -32.70
C GLU A 344 17.75 4.11 -33.55
N ARG A 345 18.14 3.00 -32.94
CA ARG A 345 18.85 1.88 -33.61
C ARG A 345 18.12 0.56 -33.51
N VAL A 346 17.40 0.33 -32.42
CA VAL A 346 16.89 -0.99 -32.07
C VAL A 346 15.45 -0.94 -31.58
N VAL A 347 14.62 -1.84 -32.09
CA VAL A 347 13.30 -2.13 -31.51
C VAL A 347 13.48 -3.27 -30.50
N VAL A 348 13.09 -3.01 -29.26
CA VAL A 348 13.35 -3.92 -28.12
C VAL A 348 12.34 -5.04 -28.06
N ARG A 349 12.81 -6.25 -27.81
CA ARG A 349 11.98 -7.46 -27.57
C ARG A 349 11.89 -7.84 -26.10
N GLY A 350 12.74 -7.27 -25.26
CA GLY A 350 12.86 -7.59 -23.85
C GLY A 350 11.62 -7.24 -23.04
N VAL A 351 11.33 -8.07 -22.03
CA VAL A 351 10.35 -7.80 -20.98
C VAL A 351 11.09 -7.73 -19.66
N GLU A 352 11.17 -6.54 -19.11
CA GLU A 352 11.85 -6.25 -17.86
C GLU A 352 10.84 -5.99 -16.75
N ILE A 353 11.16 -6.39 -15.54
CA ILE A 353 10.35 -6.16 -14.37
C ILE A 353 11.18 -5.55 -13.25
N TYR A 354 10.56 -4.64 -12.53
CA TYR A 354 11.15 -3.97 -11.37
C TYR A 354 10.22 -4.04 -10.17
N ASN A 355 10.77 -4.47 -9.04
CA ASN A 355 10.06 -4.49 -7.77
C ASN A 355 10.44 -3.27 -6.93
N PRO A 356 9.56 -2.27 -6.75
CA PRO A 356 9.88 -1.05 -6.01
C PRO A 356 10.08 -1.26 -4.50
N GLU A 357 9.56 -2.35 -3.92
CA GLU A 357 9.75 -2.65 -2.50
C GLU A 357 11.12 -3.24 -2.19
N ARG A 358 11.70 -3.97 -3.17
CA ARG A 358 12.99 -4.66 -3.04
C ARG A 358 14.14 -3.92 -3.68
N ASP A 359 13.82 -2.97 -4.56
CA ASP A 359 14.78 -2.30 -5.46
C ASP A 359 15.57 -3.30 -6.31
N GLU A 360 14.85 -4.24 -6.93
CA GLU A 360 15.43 -5.35 -7.71
C GLU A 360 14.84 -5.44 -9.10
N TRP A 361 15.69 -5.75 -10.10
CA TRP A 361 15.31 -6.01 -11.47
C TRP A 361 15.35 -7.49 -11.79
N LYS A 362 14.40 -7.96 -12.61
CA LYS A 362 14.40 -9.30 -13.23
C LYS A 362 13.87 -9.21 -14.67
N LYS A 363 13.97 -10.33 -15.40
CA LYS A 363 13.42 -10.44 -16.77
C LYS A 363 12.35 -11.53 -16.79
N LEU A 364 11.32 -11.33 -17.62
CA LEU A 364 10.33 -12.33 -17.99
C LEU A 364 10.62 -12.85 -19.40
N CYS A 365 9.82 -13.84 -19.84
CA CYS A 365 9.88 -14.32 -21.20
C CYS A 365 9.73 -13.16 -22.21
N CYS A 366 10.66 -13.10 -23.16
CA CYS A 366 10.66 -12.06 -24.18
C CYS A 366 9.40 -12.07 -25.03
N LEU A 367 9.07 -10.91 -25.59
CA LEU A 367 7.99 -10.78 -26.56
C LEU A 367 8.20 -11.74 -27.74
N PRO A 368 7.14 -12.21 -28.41
CA PRO A 368 7.25 -13.08 -29.57
C PRO A 368 8.08 -12.49 -30.70
N TYR A 369 8.03 -11.17 -30.82
CA TYR A 369 8.82 -10.38 -31.78
C TYR A 369 9.14 -9.00 -31.18
N ALA A 370 10.13 -8.32 -31.77
CA ALA A 370 10.43 -6.94 -31.39
C ALA A 370 9.31 -6.03 -31.88
N VAL A 371 8.81 -5.18 -30.98
CA VAL A 371 7.66 -4.30 -31.26
C VAL A 371 7.81 -2.96 -30.56
N SER A 372 7.44 -1.90 -31.27
CA SER A 372 7.29 -0.54 -30.74
C SER A 372 5.88 -0.01 -31.01
N LYS A 373 5.50 1.10 -30.41
CA LYS A 373 4.21 1.78 -30.65
C LYS A 373 2.98 0.89 -30.39
N HIS A 374 3.18 -0.18 -29.66
CA HIS A 374 2.14 -1.08 -29.19
C HIS A 374 1.49 -0.52 -27.94
N ALA A 375 0.34 -1.07 -27.59
CA ALA A 375 -0.29 -0.78 -26.31
C ALA A 375 -0.53 -2.05 -25.50
N ILE A 376 -0.56 -1.92 -24.17
CA ILE A 376 -0.85 -3.02 -23.27
C ILE A 376 -1.93 -2.67 -22.27
N VAL A 377 -2.63 -3.69 -21.81
CA VAL A 377 -3.53 -3.58 -20.65
C VAL A 377 -3.37 -4.81 -19.76
N ALA A 378 -3.43 -4.58 -18.44
CA ALA A 378 -3.49 -5.64 -17.45
C ALA A 378 -4.93 -6.05 -17.19
N SER A 379 -5.21 -7.35 -17.17
CA SER A 379 -6.50 -7.90 -16.75
C SER A 379 -6.33 -8.69 -15.47
N GLY A 380 -6.94 -8.18 -14.40
CA GLY A 380 -6.65 -8.70 -13.07
C GLY A 380 -5.20 -8.47 -12.67
N ALA A 381 -4.71 -9.32 -11.78
CA ALA A 381 -3.39 -9.15 -11.18
C ALA A 381 -2.27 -9.90 -11.93
N SER A 382 -2.58 -10.78 -12.89
CA SER A 382 -1.62 -11.78 -13.41
C SER A 382 -1.57 -11.94 -14.93
N THR A 383 -2.35 -11.17 -15.67
CA THR A 383 -2.47 -11.32 -17.13
C THR A 383 -2.26 -9.99 -17.83
N LEU A 384 -1.41 -9.97 -18.87
CA LEU A 384 -1.24 -8.82 -19.76
C LEU A 384 -1.75 -9.17 -21.14
N TYR A 385 -2.30 -8.16 -21.82
CA TYR A 385 -2.65 -8.20 -23.23
C TYR A 385 -1.86 -7.15 -23.98
N LEU A 386 -1.14 -7.56 -25.00
CA LEU A 386 -0.43 -6.70 -25.94
C LEU A 386 -1.23 -6.66 -27.23
N CYS A 387 -1.47 -5.47 -27.76
CA CYS A 387 -2.22 -5.26 -29.01
C CYS A 387 -1.47 -4.34 -29.94
N GLY A 388 -1.35 -4.76 -31.20
CA GLY A 388 -0.82 -3.95 -32.30
C GLY A 388 0.63 -3.52 -32.12
N GLY A 389 0.94 -2.33 -32.62
CA GLY A 389 2.29 -1.77 -32.69
C GLY A 389 2.93 -1.93 -34.06
N ASP A 390 4.16 -1.45 -34.20
CA ASP A 390 4.94 -1.57 -35.43
C ASP A 390 5.96 -2.72 -35.31
N TYR A 391 6.06 -3.52 -36.35
CA TYR A 391 7.19 -4.42 -36.53
C TYR A 391 8.48 -3.61 -36.81
N PRO A 392 9.67 -4.22 -36.71
CA PRO A 392 10.93 -3.53 -37.02
C PRO A 392 11.01 -2.95 -38.44
N ASN A 393 10.18 -3.42 -39.36
CA ASN A 393 10.07 -2.89 -40.73
C ASN A 393 9.08 -1.72 -40.87
N GLY A 394 8.56 -1.19 -39.77
CA GLY A 394 7.64 -0.07 -39.73
C GLY A 394 6.19 -0.38 -40.14
N ARG A 395 5.83 -1.66 -40.31
CA ARG A 395 4.45 -2.06 -40.65
C ARG A 395 3.61 -2.21 -39.39
N PRO A 396 2.41 -1.58 -39.34
CA PRO A 396 1.47 -1.80 -38.25
C PRO A 396 0.98 -3.24 -38.17
N SER A 397 0.87 -3.75 -36.95
CA SER A 397 0.40 -5.10 -36.63
C SER A 397 -1.06 -5.11 -36.22
N SER A 398 -1.78 -6.18 -36.53
CA SER A 398 -3.09 -6.50 -35.96
C SER A 398 -3.01 -7.55 -34.86
N GLU A 399 -1.84 -8.09 -34.61
CA GLU A 399 -1.66 -9.19 -33.67
C GLU A 399 -1.99 -8.82 -32.24
N VAL A 400 -2.52 -9.79 -31.52
CA VAL A 400 -2.89 -9.69 -30.11
C VAL A 400 -2.28 -10.86 -29.36
N TRP A 401 -1.56 -10.54 -28.29
CA TRP A 401 -0.89 -11.54 -27.48
C TRP A 401 -1.29 -11.42 -26.02
N LYS A 402 -1.47 -12.57 -25.37
CA LYS A 402 -1.73 -12.69 -23.94
C LYS A 402 -0.50 -13.26 -23.25
N TYR A 403 -0.03 -12.60 -22.22
CA TYR A 403 0.99 -13.15 -21.32
C TYR A 403 0.31 -14.01 -20.24
N GLU A 404 0.74 -15.25 -20.11
CA GLU A 404 0.28 -16.18 -19.08
C GLU A 404 1.38 -16.36 -18.02
N GLN A 405 1.21 -15.76 -16.87
CA GLN A 405 2.21 -15.72 -15.80
C GLN A 405 2.65 -17.11 -15.32
N LYS A 406 1.72 -18.06 -15.19
CA LYS A 406 2.03 -19.42 -14.68
C LYS A 406 2.97 -20.20 -15.56
N LEU A 407 2.96 -19.93 -16.85
CA LEU A 407 3.76 -20.62 -17.86
C LEU A 407 4.95 -19.76 -18.32
N ASP A 408 5.01 -18.50 -17.88
CA ASP A 408 5.96 -17.49 -18.36
C ASP A 408 6.06 -17.50 -19.89
N THR A 409 4.92 -17.38 -20.57
CA THR A 409 4.86 -17.47 -22.04
C THR A 409 3.80 -16.54 -22.63
N TRP A 410 3.98 -16.18 -23.90
CA TRP A 410 3.04 -15.43 -24.70
C TRP A 410 2.18 -16.35 -25.56
N ILE A 411 0.87 -16.14 -25.54
CA ILE A 411 -0.12 -16.92 -26.30
C ILE A 411 -0.78 -15.97 -27.29
N GLN A 412 -0.75 -16.32 -28.58
CA GLN A 412 -1.45 -15.55 -29.61
C GLN A 412 -2.97 -15.73 -29.49
N LEU A 413 -3.68 -14.62 -29.62
CA LEU A 413 -5.14 -14.56 -29.62
C LEU A 413 -5.64 -14.15 -31.00
N SER A 414 -6.96 -13.93 -31.13
CA SER A 414 -7.54 -13.43 -32.37
C SER A 414 -7.06 -12.02 -32.68
N ASP A 415 -6.66 -11.79 -33.92
CA ASP A 415 -6.18 -10.49 -34.39
C ASP A 415 -7.26 -9.42 -34.41
N MET A 416 -6.87 -8.14 -34.26
CA MET A 416 -7.76 -6.98 -34.50
C MET A 416 -8.26 -6.98 -35.95
N LEU A 417 -9.40 -6.36 -36.17
CA LEU A 417 -9.97 -6.22 -37.51
C LEU A 417 -9.12 -5.31 -38.41
N THR A 418 -8.43 -4.34 -37.80
CA THR A 418 -7.59 -3.36 -38.49
C THR A 418 -6.20 -3.35 -37.82
N PRO A 419 -5.09 -3.44 -38.60
CA PRO A 419 -3.75 -3.21 -38.07
C PRO A 419 -3.66 -1.81 -37.45
N ARG A 420 -3.01 -1.70 -36.28
CA ARG A 420 -2.93 -0.43 -35.55
C ARG A 420 -1.57 -0.28 -34.88
N SER A 421 -0.96 0.88 -35.07
CA SER A 421 0.14 1.35 -34.22
C SER A 421 -0.22 2.71 -33.60
N GLU A 422 0.48 3.13 -32.56
CA GLU A 422 0.20 4.35 -31.80
C GLU A 422 -1.27 4.42 -31.29
N LEU A 423 -1.83 3.29 -30.94
CA LEU A 423 -3.21 3.16 -30.46
C LEU A 423 -3.30 3.36 -28.95
N GLY A 424 -4.46 3.76 -28.47
CA GLY A 424 -4.81 3.71 -27.05
C GLY A 424 -5.55 2.42 -26.69
N LEU A 425 -5.28 1.85 -25.50
CA LEU A 425 -6.00 0.70 -24.97
C LEU A 425 -6.62 0.99 -23.62
N ALA A 426 -7.78 0.39 -23.36
CA ALA A 426 -8.38 0.34 -22.04
C ALA A 426 -9.14 -0.97 -21.84
N LEU A 427 -9.22 -1.42 -20.57
CA LEU A 427 -9.98 -2.60 -20.17
C LEU A 427 -11.20 -2.17 -19.36
N ILE A 428 -12.39 -2.64 -19.74
CA ILE A 428 -13.66 -2.36 -19.04
C ILE A 428 -14.52 -3.62 -19.04
N ASP A 429 -14.92 -4.08 -17.86
CA ASP A 429 -15.88 -5.18 -17.67
C ASP A 429 -15.56 -6.46 -18.52
N GLY A 430 -14.28 -6.83 -18.62
CA GLY A 430 -13.82 -8.01 -19.37
C GLY A 430 -13.69 -7.80 -20.89
N TYR A 431 -13.77 -6.56 -21.35
CA TYR A 431 -13.56 -6.18 -22.76
C TYR A 431 -12.36 -5.25 -22.90
N ILE A 432 -11.53 -5.47 -23.91
CA ILE A 432 -10.42 -4.58 -24.29
C ILE A 432 -10.91 -3.67 -25.43
N TYR A 433 -10.67 -2.39 -25.31
CA TYR A 433 -11.03 -1.35 -26.29
C TYR A 433 -9.78 -0.80 -26.93
N ALA A 434 -9.63 -0.98 -28.26
CA ALA A 434 -8.56 -0.42 -29.07
C ALA A 434 -9.06 0.83 -29.81
N CYS A 435 -8.45 1.98 -29.50
CA CYS A 435 -8.92 3.29 -29.92
C CYS A 435 -7.89 3.99 -30.80
N GLY A 436 -8.31 4.48 -31.97
CA GLY A 436 -7.47 5.27 -32.85
C GLY A 436 -6.21 4.55 -33.33
N GLY A 437 -5.12 5.29 -33.41
CA GLY A 437 -3.86 4.84 -33.99
C GLY A 437 -3.77 5.06 -35.51
N THR A 438 -2.81 4.42 -36.15
CA THR A 438 -2.64 4.44 -37.60
C THR A 438 -2.50 3.03 -38.16
N ASN A 439 -3.01 2.82 -39.36
CA ASN A 439 -2.78 1.57 -40.12
C ASN A 439 -1.61 1.69 -41.12
N GLY A 440 -0.82 2.76 -41.02
CA GLY A 440 0.26 3.09 -41.95
C GLY A 440 -0.13 3.99 -43.11
N GLU A 441 -1.44 4.11 -43.41
CA GLU A 441 -1.98 4.96 -44.48
C GLU A 441 -2.77 6.15 -43.92
N VAL A 442 -3.65 5.88 -42.96
CA VAL A 442 -4.54 6.86 -42.37
C VAL A 442 -4.60 6.78 -40.85
N ARG A 443 -4.91 7.87 -40.20
CA ARG A 443 -5.25 7.92 -38.77
C ARG A 443 -6.64 7.39 -38.57
N LEU A 444 -6.76 6.43 -37.69
CA LEU A 444 -7.99 5.72 -37.43
C LEU A 444 -8.88 6.49 -36.46
N ASN A 445 -10.17 6.57 -36.77
CA ASN A 445 -11.19 7.08 -35.86
C ASN A 445 -12.04 5.97 -35.25
N THR A 446 -11.75 4.71 -35.53
CA THR A 446 -12.55 3.57 -35.12
C THR A 446 -12.16 3.06 -33.75
N ILE A 447 -13.15 2.50 -33.03
CA ILE A 447 -12.96 1.78 -31.78
C ILE A 447 -13.37 0.33 -31.99
N GLU A 448 -12.43 -0.57 -31.81
CA GLU A 448 -12.65 -2.01 -31.79
C GLU A 448 -12.70 -2.51 -30.35
N ARG A 449 -13.57 -3.49 -30.10
CA ARG A 449 -13.75 -4.13 -28.80
C ARG A 449 -13.45 -5.62 -28.91
N TYR A 450 -12.57 -6.12 -28.05
CA TYR A 450 -12.27 -7.53 -27.89
C TYR A 450 -12.98 -8.11 -26.68
N SER A 451 -13.72 -9.22 -26.90
CA SER A 451 -14.30 -10.01 -25.82
C SER A 451 -13.27 -11.04 -25.34
N ILE A 452 -12.82 -10.93 -24.09
CA ILE A 452 -11.86 -11.88 -23.50
C ILE A 452 -12.49 -13.28 -23.42
N ALA A 453 -13.80 -13.35 -23.15
CA ALA A 453 -14.51 -14.64 -23.04
C ALA A 453 -14.68 -15.34 -24.40
N ASP A 454 -14.96 -14.59 -25.46
CA ASP A 454 -15.28 -15.15 -26.78
C ASP A 454 -14.08 -15.19 -27.73
N ASN A 455 -12.92 -14.61 -27.33
CA ASN A 455 -11.74 -14.44 -28.17
C ASN A 455 -12.08 -13.81 -29.53
N LYS A 456 -12.82 -12.69 -29.52
CA LYS A 456 -13.33 -12.08 -30.76
C LYS A 456 -13.32 -10.56 -30.72
N TRP A 457 -12.88 -9.94 -31.83
CA TRP A 457 -12.97 -8.50 -32.05
C TRP A 457 -14.26 -8.08 -32.77
N THR A 458 -14.76 -6.92 -32.40
CA THR A 458 -15.94 -6.28 -33.03
C THR A 458 -15.74 -4.77 -33.11
N LEU A 459 -16.10 -4.18 -34.24
CA LEU A 459 -16.20 -2.72 -34.39
C LEU A 459 -17.42 -2.23 -33.64
N ILE A 460 -17.28 -1.27 -32.72
CA ILE A 460 -18.41 -0.81 -31.90
C ILE A 460 -18.77 0.66 -32.06
N ALA A 461 -17.78 1.51 -32.34
CA ALA A 461 -18.00 2.95 -32.45
C ALA A 461 -16.92 3.61 -33.30
N SER A 462 -17.18 4.89 -33.65
CA SER A 462 -16.17 5.76 -34.25
C SER A 462 -16.09 7.08 -33.48
N MET A 463 -14.90 7.61 -33.34
CA MET A 463 -14.64 8.97 -32.89
C MET A 463 -14.99 9.96 -34.01
N GLN A 464 -15.17 11.21 -33.68
CA GLN A 464 -15.44 12.26 -34.67
C GLN A 464 -14.24 12.52 -35.58
N ILE A 465 -13.01 12.34 -35.03
CA ILE A 465 -11.76 12.64 -35.74
C ILE A 465 -10.81 11.44 -35.54
N GLY A 466 -10.08 11.07 -36.60
CA GLY A 466 -9.01 10.09 -36.52
C GLY A 466 -7.79 10.68 -35.81
N MET A 467 -7.15 9.92 -34.93
CA MET A 467 -6.03 10.39 -34.14
C MET A 467 -4.99 9.29 -33.87
N THR A 468 -3.73 9.69 -33.73
CA THR A 468 -2.61 8.85 -33.30
C THR A 468 -2.15 9.25 -31.90
N SER A 469 -1.51 8.31 -31.21
CA SER A 469 -0.95 8.50 -29.87
C SER A 469 -1.92 9.11 -28.83
N PRO A 470 -3.24 8.75 -28.81
CA PRO A 470 -4.10 9.13 -27.72
C PRO A 470 -3.72 8.36 -26.46
N ALA A 471 -3.88 8.96 -25.30
CA ALA A 471 -3.79 8.23 -24.05
C ALA A 471 -5.20 7.75 -23.64
N CYS A 472 -5.33 6.46 -23.34
CA CYS A 472 -6.61 5.86 -22.98
C CYS A 472 -6.58 5.25 -21.58
N CYS A 473 -7.69 5.41 -20.86
CA CYS A 473 -7.88 4.75 -19.57
C CYS A 473 -9.35 4.46 -19.29
N SER A 474 -9.61 3.64 -18.29
CA SER A 474 -10.99 3.34 -17.84
C SER A 474 -11.23 3.90 -16.45
N LEU A 475 -12.36 4.58 -16.26
CA LEU A 475 -12.78 5.08 -14.95
C LEU A 475 -14.30 4.95 -14.79
N ASN A 476 -14.73 4.30 -13.70
CA ASN A 476 -16.15 4.10 -13.37
C ASN A 476 -16.97 3.41 -14.48
N GLY A 477 -16.34 2.53 -15.26
CA GLY A 477 -16.97 1.81 -16.37
C GLY A 477 -17.11 2.62 -17.66
N TYR A 478 -16.49 3.80 -17.73
CA TYR A 478 -16.40 4.63 -18.94
C TYR A 478 -14.99 4.54 -19.54
N LEU A 479 -14.91 4.61 -20.85
CA LEU A 479 -13.67 4.78 -21.60
C LEU A 479 -13.38 6.28 -21.75
N TYR A 480 -12.19 6.69 -21.32
CA TYR A 480 -11.67 8.04 -21.53
C TYR A 480 -10.55 8.00 -22.54
N ILE A 481 -10.60 8.89 -23.51
CA ILE A 481 -9.59 9.10 -24.55
C ILE A 481 -9.12 10.54 -24.41
N THR A 482 -7.83 10.75 -24.14
CA THR A 482 -7.26 12.05 -23.81
C THR A 482 -6.15 12.43 -24.78
N GLY A 483 -6.22 13.62 -25.33
CA GLY A 483 -5.20 14.16 -26.25
C GLY A 483 -5.07 13.34 -27.53
N GLY A 484 -3.86 13.32 -28.07
CA GLY A 484 -3.51 12.69 -29.34
C GLY A 484 -3.17 13.69 -30.42
N ALA A 485 -2.69 13.22 -31.58
CA ALA A 485 -2.37 14.01 -32.75
C ALA A 485 -3.39 13.79 -33.87
N VAL A 486 -3.99 14.86 -34.39
CA VAL A 486 -5.07 14.80 -35.37
C VAL A 486 -4.63 15.17 -36.79
N LEU A 487 -3.63 16.03 -36.99
CA LEU A 487 -3.08 16.44 -38.29
C LEU A 487 -1.75 15.74 -38.59
N GLU A 488 -1.36 15.71 -39.87
CA GLU A 488 -0.10 15.07 -40.33
C GLU A 488 1.14 15.68 -39.70
N GLU A 489 1.12 16.99 -39.43
CA GLU A 489 2.20 17.71 -38.79
C GLU A 489 2.30 17.54 -37.27
N GLY A 490 1.44 16.67 -36.70
CA GLY A 490 1.54 16.30 -35.28
C GLY A 490 0.87 17.25 -34.31
N ASP A 491 -0.09 18.06 -34.75
CA ASP A 491 -0.85 18.96 -33.87
C ASP A 491 -1.53 18.20 -32.74
N ALA A 492 -1.02 18.42 -31.55
CA ALA A 492 -1.60 17.89 -30.33
C ALA A 492 -2.93 18.57 -30.02
N VAL A 493 -3.85 17.82 -29.42
CA VAL A 493 -5.14 18.34 -28.95
C VAL A 493 -5.29 18.22 -27.45
N ASP A 494 -6.08 19.13 -26.87
CA ASP A 494 -6.47 19.10 -25.45
C ASP A 494 -7.80 18.33 -25.23
N LEU A 495 -8.33 17.76 -26.29
CA LEU A 495 -9.62 17.07 -26.32
C LEU A 495 -9.66 15.88 -25.36
N VAL A 496 -10.74 15.78 -24.61
CA VAL A 496 -11.07 14.63 -23.76
C VAL A 496 -12.43 14.09 -24.18
N MET A 497 -12.46 12.83 -24.58
CA MET A 497 -13.69 12.14 -24.97
C MET A 497 -14.02 11.08 -23.94
N ARG A 498 -15.29 10.98 -23.55
CA ARG A 498 -15.82 9.92 -22.70
C ARG A 498 -16.85 9.11 -23.45
N PHE A 499 -16.64 7.81 -23.52
CA PHE A 499 -17.55 6.86 -24.18
C PHE A 499 -18.17 5.92 -23.15
N ASP A 500 -19.49 5.72 -23.21
CA ASP A 500 -20.22 4.72 -22.42
C ASP A 500 -20.36 3.43 -23.25
N PRO A 501 -19.60 2.38 -22.96
CA PRO A 501 -19.65 1.14 -23.74
C PRO A 501 -20.96 0.36 -23.61
N ARG A 502 -21.73 0.60 -22.54
CA ARG A 502 -23.00 -0.10 -22.29
C ARG A 502 -24.13 0.48 -23.14
N LYS A 503 -24.07 1.80 -23.36
CA LYS A 503 -25.08 2.54 -24.16
C LYS A 503 -24.63 2.78 -25.59
N ILE A 504 -23.31 2.65 -25.86
CA ILE A 504 -22.68 3.02 -27.14
C ILE A 504 -22.87 4.51 -27.41
N GLU A 505 -22.70 5.35 -26.41
CA GLU A 505 -22.91 6.79 -26.46
C GLU A 505 -21.68 7.58 -26.07
N TRP A 506 -21.46 8.72 -26.73
CA TRP A 506 -20.45 9.70 -26.41
C TRP A 506 -20.99 10.77 -25.46
N SER A 507 -20.22 11.16 -24.45
CA SER A 507 -20.52 12.33 -23.62
C SER A 507 -19.80 13.55 -24.14
N ASN A 508 -20.54 14.65 -24.31
CA ASN A 508 -20.02 15.91 -24.86
C ASN A 508 -19.71 16.96 -23.78
N ASP A 509 -19.84 16.60 -22.51
CA ASP A 509 -19.78 17.51 -21.37
C ASP A 509 -18.48 17.42 -20.56
N ILE A 510 -17.44 16.80 -21.12
CA ILE A 510 -16.16 16.60 -20.43
C ILE A 510 -15.25 17.80 -20.67
N ALA A 511 -14.69 18.35 -19.57
CA ALA A 511 -13.75 19.45 -19.64
C ALA A 511 -12.48 19.03 -20.40
N PRO A 512 -11.97 19.85 -21.34
CA PRO A 512 -10.70 19.61 -22.01
C PRO A 512 -9.54 19.71 -21.01
N MET A 513 -8.40 19.11 -21.34
CA MET A 513 -7.15 19.30 -20.61
C MET A 513 -6.72 20.78 -20.64
N ARG A 514 -5.89 21.17 -19.70
CA ARG A 514 -5.33 22.54 -19.67
C ARG A 514 -4.30 22.78 -20.75
N ILE A 515 -3.68 21.70 -21.23
CA ILE A 515 -2.65 21.73 -22.26
C ILE A 515 -2.95 20.66 -23.31
N ALA A 516 -2.88 21.05 -24.58
CA ALA A 516 -2.91 20.13 -25.70
C ALA A 516 -1.66 19.24 -25.66
N ARG A 517 -1.84 17.92 -25.79
CA ARG A 517 -0.72 16.97 -25.76
C ARG A 517 -1.00 15.69 -26.55
N SER A 518 0.03 15.19 -27.23
CA SER A 518 0.00 13.88 -27.89
C SER A 518 1.09 12.99 -27.32
N GLY A 519 0.94 11.67 -27.40
CA GLY A 519 1.92 10.74 -26.87
C GLY A 519 2.20 10.94 -25.38
N SER A 520 1.19 11.32 -24.61
CA SER A 520 1.23 11.33 -23.14
C SER A 520 0.83 9.96 -22.60
N ALA A 521 1.17 9.70 -21.34
CA ALA A 521 0.68 8.50 -20.63
C ALA A 521 -0.48 8.87 -19.71
N ALA A 522 -1.53 8.02 -19.66
CA ALA A 522 -2.67 8.20 -18.78
C ALA A 522 -2.83 7.01 -17.83
N VAL A 523 -3.02 7.30 -16.54
CA VAL A 523 -3.27 6.31 -15.50
C VAL A 523 -4.40 6.76 -14.59
N VAL A 524 -5.03 5.79 -13.90
CA VAL A 524 -6.09 6.07 -12.94
C VAL A 524 -5.63 5.73 -11.53
N LEU A 525 -5.75 6.69 -10.62
CA LEU A 525 -5.43 6.50 -9.21
C LEU A 525 -6.43 7.26 -8.34
N LYS A 526 -6.92 6.62 -7.27
CA LYS A 526 -7.90 7.23 -6.32
C LYS A 526 -9.09 7.91 -7.02
N ARG A 527 -9.63 7.27 -8.05
CA ARG A 527 -10.78 7.74 -8.87
C ARG A 527 -10.53 9.04 -9.65
N LYS A 528 -9.28 9.39 -9.90
CA LYS A 528 -8.87 10.50 -10.76
C LYS A 528 -8.04 9.97 -11.93
N ILE A 529 -8.09 10.67 -13.06
CA ILE A 529 -7.24 10.38 -14.22
C ILE A 529 -6.02 11.30 -14.14
N TYR A 530 -4.85 10.74 -14.28
CA TYR A 530 -3.58 11.48 -14.34
C TYR A 530 -3.01 11.34 -15.74
N VAL A 531 -2.65 12.47 -16.36
CA VAL A 531 -2.02 12.53 -17.68
C VAL A 531 -0.66 13.17 -17.54
N CYS A 532 0.38 12.46 -17.95
CA CYS A 532 1.76 12.84 -17.73
C CYS A 532 2.54 12.98 -19.04
N GLY A 533 3.32 14.05 -19.19
CA GLY A 533 4.18 14.27 -20.34
C GLY A 533 3.45 14.50 -21.66
N GLY A 534 4.08 14.13 -22.74
CA GLY A 534 3.61 14.28 -24.12
C GLY A 534 4.28 15.43 -24.87
N LEU A 535 3.92 15.57 -26.14
CA LEU A 535 4.30 16.67 -27.02
C LEU A 535 3.18 17.70 -27.03
N GLN A 536 3.50 18.98 -26.79
CA GLN A 536 2.49 20.05 -26.74
C GLN A 536 2.11 20.56 -28.13
N SER A 537 3.01 21.06 -28.85
CA SER A 537 2.90 21.49 -30.24
C SER A 537 4.21 21.17 -30.91
N ASN A 538 4.24 21.07 -32.19
CA ASN A 538 5.28 20.59 -33.12
C ASN A 538 6.74 20.43 -32.66
N THR A 539 7.17 20.93 -31.51
CA THR A 539 8.58 20.89 -31.08
C THR A 539 8.83 20.77 -29.58
N GLU A 540 7.82 20.93 -28.70
CA GLU A 540 8.09 21.02 -27.26
C GLU A 540 7.52 19.84 -26.50
N ASN A 541 8.38 18.97 -26.01
CA ASN A 541 8.03 17.97 -25.02
C ASN A 541 7.72 18.63 -23.68
N THR A 542 6.81 18.05 -22.90
CA THR A 542 6.44 18.61 -21.61
C THR A 542 6.77 17.66 -20.46
N ASN A 543 7.16 18.24 -19.33
CA ASN A 543 7.25 17.55 -18.05
C ASN A 543 6.00 17.78 -17.19
N LEU A 544 5.01 18.52 -17.69
CA LEU A 544 3.81 18.84 -16.95
C LEU A 544 2.89 17.62 -16.84
N ALA A 545 2.27 17.50 -15.68
CA ALA A 545 1.26 16.49 -15.41
C ALA A 545 -0.02 17.14 -14.89
N GLU A 546 -1.17 16.55 -15.26
CA GLU A 546 -2.49 17.03 -14.90
C GLU A 546 -3.33 15.91 -14.30
N ALA A 547 -4.19 16.26 -13.34
CA ALA A 547 -5.15 15.36 -12.74
C ALA A 547 -6.58 15.81 -13.05
N TYR A 548 -7.41 14.90 -13.53
CA TYR A 548 -8.83 15.12 -13.75
C TYR A 548 -9.67 14.56 -12.62
N ASP A 549 -10.53 15.38 -12.06
CA ASP A 549 -11.50 14.96 -11.06
C ASP A 549 -12.90 14.90 -11.71
N PRO A 550 -13.46 13.70 -11.92
CA PRO A 550 -14.77 13.54 -12.57
C PRO A 550 -15.93 14.04 -11.73
N THR A 551 -15.76 14.25 -10.42
CA THR A 551 -16.83 14.72 -9.53
C THR A 551 -17.14 16.20 -9.73
N ILE A 552 -16.12 16.99 -10.08
CA ILE A 552 -16.23 18.43 -10.35
C ILE A 552 -16.01 18.78 -11.82
N ASN A 553 -15.72 17.77 -12.66
CA ASN A 553 -15.42 17.91 -14.10
C ASN A 553 -14.33 18.96 -14.37
N GLN A 554 -13.19 18.86 -13.68
CA GLN A 554 -12.09 19.83 -13.81
C GLN A 554 -10.74 19.15 -13.86
N TRP A 555 -9.82 19.76 -14.61
CA TRP A 555 -8.39 19.43 -14.65
C TRP A 555 -7.58 20.39 -13.78
N GLN A 556 -6.61 19.85 -13.08
CA GLN A 556 -5.67 20.60 -12.23
C GLN A 556 -4.25 20.15 -12.53
N PHE A 557 -3.30 21.10 -12.57
CA PHE A 557 -1.89 20.74 -12.59
C PHE A 557 -1.50 20.12 -11.25
N ILE A 558 -0.68 19.09 -11.32
CA ILE A 558 0.07 18.54 -10.19
C ILE A 558 1.54 18.94 -10.36
N ALA A 559 2.41 18.61 -9.40
CA ALA A 559 3.83 18.88 -9.53
C ALA A 559 4.38 18.35 -10.87
N PRO A 560 5.24 19.11 -11.56
CA PRO A 560 5.84 18.68 -12.83
C PRO A 560 6.85 17.56 -12.57
N MET A 561 6.98 16.64 -13.54
CA MET A 561 8.07 15.66 -13.59
C MET A 561 9.44 16.36 -13.66
N ARG A 562 10.49 15.64 -13.33
CA ARG A 562 11.86 16.18 -13.44
C ARG A 562 12.34 16.29 -14.88
N GLU A 563 11.88 15.36 -15.73
CA GLU A 563 12.29 15.28 -17.13
C GLU A 563 11.09 15.47 -18.07
N HIS A 564 11.38 16.11 -19.23
CA HIS A 564 10.41 16.23 -20.32
C HIS A 564 10.31 14.89 -21.05
N ARG A 565 9.11 14.34 -21.20
CA ARG A 565 8.93 12.99 -21.74
C ARG A 565 7.86 12.97 -22.82
N TYR A 566 8.26 12.56 -24.01
CA TYR A 566 7.38 12.24 -25.11
C TYR A 566 7.30 10.71 -25.26
N ARG A 567 6.10 10.16 -25.33
CA ARG A 567 5.83 8.71 -25.45
C ARG A 567 6.43 7.86 -24.32
N PRO A 568 6.26 8.28 -23.05
CA PRO A 568 6.64 7.45 -21.93
C PRO A 568 5.63 6.35 -21.70
N GLY A 569 6.04 5.29 -20.96
CA GLY A 569 5.13 4.35 -20.31
C GLY A 569 4.72 4.83 -18.92
N ALA A 570 3.53 4.47 -18.46
CA ALA A 570 3.13 4.73 -17.08
C ALA A 570 2.30 3.59 -16.49
N ALA A 571 2.45 3.38 -15.18
CA ALA A 571 1.66 2.43 -14.42
C ALA A 571 1.46 2.91 -12.98
N VAL A 572 0.50 2.30 -12.28
CA VAL A 572 0.25 2.52 -10.86
C VAL A 572 0.67 1.27 -10.10
N VAL A 573 1.52 1.45 -9.09
CA VAL A 573 2.01 0.39 -8.20
C VAL A 573 2.04 0.94 -6.77
N ASN A 574 1.53 0.20 -5.79
CA ASN A 574 1.51 0.58 -4.37
C ASN A 574 0.98 2.01 -4.13
N GLU A 575 -0.14 2.36 -4.79
CA GLU A 575 -0.79 3.69 -4.73
C GLU A 575 0.10 4.87 -5.16
N LYS A 576 1.12 4.63 -5.97
CA LYS A 576 1.99 5.64 -6.58
C LYS A 576 1.97 5.52 -8.10
N ILE A 577 2.18 6.64 -8.78
CA ILE A 577 2.28 6.69 -10.24
C ILE A 577 3.75 6.59 -10.64
N TYR A 578 4.05 5.70 -11.55
CA TYR A 578 5.39 5.54 -12.13
C TYR A 578 5.34 5.90 -13.61
N VAL A 579 6.27 6.75 -14.03
CA VAL A 579 6.45 7.15 -15.44
C VAL A 579 7.87 6.80 -15.86
N CYS A 580 8.01 6.11 -16.97
CA CYS A 580 9.28 5.52 -17.39
C CYS A 580 9.61 5.80 -18.86
N GLY A 581 10.88 5.95 -19.14
CA GLY A 581 11.38 6.14 -20.49
C GLY A 581 10.82 7.40 -21.17
N GLY A 582 10.63 7.31 -22.46
CA GLY A 582 10.23 8.43 -23.30
C GLY A 582 11.43 9.09 -23.96
N GLN A 583 11.16 10.06 -24.83
CA GLN A 583 12.13 10.79 -25.61
C GLN A 583 12.14 12.26 -25.19
N ASP A 584 13.32 12.90 -25.17
CA ASP A 584 13.49 14.34 -24.99
C ASP A 584 13.39 15.07 -26.34
N GLU A 585 13.34 16.41 -26.29
CA GLU A 585 13.37 17.28 -27.48
C GLU A 585 14.64 17.12 -28.31
N GLN A 586 15.75 16.80 -27.66
CA GLN A 586 17.03 16.61 -28.35
C GLN A 586 17.00 15.28 -29.12
N PRO A 587 17.28 15.29 -30.42
CA PRO A 587 17.38 14.08 -31.23
C PRO A 587 18.32 13.03 -30.58
N GLY A 588 17.89 11.80 -30.53
CA GLY A 588 18.69 10.69 -29.99
C GLY A 588 18.83 10.63 -28.48
N LYS A 589 18.11 11.47 -27.73
CA LYS A 589 18.11 11.41 -26.28
C LYS A 589 16.85 10.69 -25.77
N TYR A 590 17.03 9.43 -25.41
CA TYR A 590 16.01 8.58 -24.80
C TYR A 590 16.25 8.45 -23.31
N HIS A 591 15.20 8.57 -22.52
CA HIS A 591 15.31 8.48 -21.06
C HIS A 591 15.44 7.03 -20.59
N GLU A 592 16.37 6.81 -19.67
CA GLU A 592 16.50 5.58 -18.90
C GLU A 592 15.76 5.68 -17.58
N SER A 593 15.55 6.89 -17.06
CA SER A 593 15.01 7.14 -15.74
C SER A 593 13.55 6.71 -15.59
N VAL A 594 13.23 6.21 -14.39
CA VAL A 594 11.89 5.92 -13.90
C VAL A 594 11.55 6.89 -12.77
N GLU A 595 10.55 7.72 -12.97
CA GLU A 595 10.06 8.67 -11.98
C GLU A 595 8.83 8.13 -11.25
N CYS A 596 8.77 8.37 -9.95
CA CYS A 596 7.67 7.99 -9.06
C CYS A 596 7.02 9.26 -8.47
N TYR A 597 5.70 9.36 -8.61
CA TYR A 597 4.88 10.42 -8.02
C TYR A 597 4.13 9.91 -6.79
N SER A 598 4.24 10.67 -5.70
CA SER A 598 3.46 10.46 -4.49
C SER A 598 2.37 11.53 -4.36
N ILE A 599 1.11 11.09 -4.28
CA ILE A 599 -0.04 12.01 -4.08
C ILE A 599 0.05 12.73 -2.72
N GLU A 600 0.60 12.06 -1.71
CA GLU A 600 0.67 12.60 -0.35
C GLU A 600 1.59 13.81 -0.24
N THR A 601 2.68 13.82 -1.00
CA THR A 601 3.69 14.88 -0.98
C THR A 601 3.60 15.83 -2.16
N ASP A 602 2.81 15.49 -3.20
CA ASP A 602 2.80 16.16 -4.51
C ASP A 602 4.20 16.36 -5.07
N GLN A 603 5.01 15.26 -5.11
CA GLN A 603 6.40 15.32 -5.57
C GLN A 603 6.75 14.13 -6.45
N TRP A 604 7.65 14.38 -7.42
CA TRP A 604 8.28 13.37 -8.26
C TRP A 604 9.71 13.08 -7.80
N THR A 605 10.07 11.81 -7.79
CA THR A 605 11.42 11.32 -7.47
C THR A 605 11.87 10.30 -8.49
N ILE A 606 13.10 10.41 -8.98
CA ILE A 606 13.74 9.35 -9.79
C ILE A 606 14.12 8.23 -8.82
N ILE A 607 13.70 7.00 -9.12
CA ILE A 607 13.87 5.85 -8.24
C ILE A 607 14.82 4.80 -8.80
N THR A 608 14.86 4.64 -10.12
CA THR A 608 15.68 3.64 -10.79
C THR A 608 15.85 4.01 -12.26
N GLU A 609 16.64 3.23 -13.00
CA GLU A 609 16.90 3.41 -14.43
C GLU A 609 16.63 2.11 -15.19
N LEU A 610 16.08 2.23 -16.40
CA LEU A 610 15.93 1.13 -17.36
C LEU A 610 17.32 0.66 -17.83
N ILE A 611 17.45 -0.56 -18.28
CA ILE A 611 18.69 -1.09 -18.82
C ILE A 611 19.13 -0.31 -20.08
N CYS A 612 18.17 0.18 -20.85
CA CYS A 612 18.43 1.06 -22.00
C CYS A 612 17.33 2.12 -22.11
N GLY A 613 17.72 3.35 -22.48
CA GLY A 613 16.80 4.44 -22.77
C GLY A 613 15.97 4.14 -24.01
N ARG A 614 14.65 4.34 -23.93
CA ARG A 614 13.72 4.04 -25.03
C ARG A 614 12.40 4.79 -24.91
N SER A 615 11.76 5.01 -26.05
CA SER A 615 10.40 5.54 -26.16
C SER A 615 9.44 4.51 -26.72
N PHE A 616 8.15 4.83 -26.78
CA PHE A 616 7.11 3.90 -27.25
C PHE A 616 7.07 2.55 -26.52
N LEU A 617 7.64 2.49 -25.34
CA LEU A 617 7.51 1.33 -24.47
C LEU A 617 6.13 1.33 -23.82
N ALA A 618 5.68 0.17 -23.48
CA ALA A 618 4.50 0.03 -22.65
C ALA A 618 4.86 -0.36 -21.22
N CYS A 619 4.12 0.16 -20.25
CA CYS A 619 4.31 -0.12 -18.83
C CYS A 619 2.99 -0.55 -18.20
N ALA A 620 3.03 -1.57 -17.36
CA ALA A 620 1.88 -2.06 -16.60
C ALA A 620 2.29 -2.55 -15.21
N MET A 621 1.30 -2.88 -14.40
CA MET A 621 1.48 -3.56 -13.13
C MET A 621 1.10 -5.03 -13.26
N LEU A 622 1.94 -5.91 -12.71
CA LEU A 622 1.62 -7.31 -12.44
C LEU A 622 1.83 -7.63 -10.97
N LEU A 623 1.00 -8.51 -10.47
CA LEU A 623 1.19 -9.11 -9.14
C LEU A 623 2.01 -10.39 -9.32
N LEU A 624 3.29 -10.36 -8.96
CA LEU A 624 4.22 -11.45 -9.18
C LEU A 624 4.75 -12.04 -7.87
N LYS A 625 4.88 -13.34 -7.83
CA LYS A 625 5.63 -14.03 -6.79
C LYS A 625 7.11 -13.95 -7.13
N TRP A 626 7.81 -13.00 -6.49
CA TRP A 626 9.19 -12.65 -6.85
C TRP A 626 10.19 -13.80 -6.74
N SER A 627 9.95 -14.75 -5.80
CA SER A 627 10.76 -15.95 -5.61
C SER A 627 10.71 -16.93 -6.78
N ASP A 628 9.58 -16.95 -7.52
CA ASP A 628 9.35 -17.94 -8.57
C ASP A 628 9.93 -17.51 -9.93
N ILE A 629 10.41 -16.26 -10.02
CA ILE A 629 10.99 -15.72 -11.25
C ILE A 629 12.47 -16.06 -11.29
N LEU A 630 12.87 -16.87 -12.26
CA LEU A 630 14.26 -17.26 -12.49
C LEU A 630 15.07 -16.07 -13.03
N TRP A 631 16.35 -15.95 -12.63
CA TRP A 631 17.22 -14.81 -12.96
C TRP A 631 17.67 -14.74 -14.42
N GLU A 632 17.52 -15.83 -15.19
CA GLU A 632 18.17 -15.99 -16.49
C GLU A 632 17.17 -16.35 -17.60
N HIS A 633 16.48 -15.34 -18.14
CA HIS A 633 16.01 -15.43 -19.51
C HIS A 633 16.99 -14.69 -20.41
N VAL A 634 17.96 -15.40 -20.97
CA VAL A 634 18.81 -14.88 -22.03
C VAL A 634 17.99 -14.91 -23.32
N CYS A 635 17.57 -13.75 -23.80
CA CYS A 635 17.01 -13.66 -25.14
C CYS A 635 18.14 -13.84 -26.15
N GLU A 636 18.28 -15.05 -26.73
CA GLU A 636 19.15 -15.25 -27.90
C GLU A 636 18.61 -14.38 -29.03
N GLY A 637 19.36 -13.34 -29.43
CA GLY A 637 19.09 -12.48 -30.58
C GLY A 637 18.68 -11.03 -30.29
N GLU A 638 19.32 -10.34 -29.34
CA GLU A 638 19.10 -8.90 -29.06
C GLU A 638 19.56 -7.93 -30.18
N THR A 639 20.01 -8.41 -31.33
CA THR A 639 20.49 -7.55 -32.42
C THR A 639 19.72 -7.78 -33.72
N ASN A 640 18.51 -7.30 -33.83
CA ASN A 640 17.96 -6.95 -35.13
C ASN A 640 18.20 -5.44 -35.34
N SER A 641 19.39 -5.08 -35.83
CA SER A 641 19.68 -3.75 -36.37
C SER A 641 18.66 -3.43 -37.47
N LEU A 642 18.06 -2.24 -37.38
CA LEU A 642 17.28 -1.68 -38.49
C LEU A 642 18.13 -1.77 -39.77
N PRO A 643 17.55 -2.16 -40.91
CA PRO A 643 18.28 -2.12 -42.17
C PRO A 643 18.65 -0.65 -42.46
N ASP A 644 19.93 -0.41 -42.74
CA ASP A 644 20.43 0.88 -43.23
C ASP A 644 19.54 1.33 -44.40
N ILE A 645 18.73 2.33 -44.17
CA ILE A 645 18.02 3.03 -45.23
C ILE A 645 19.01 4.06 -45.76
N GLY A 646 19.76 3.67 -46.80
CA GLY A 646 20.59 4.54 -47.58
C GLY A 646 19.81 5.57 -48.40
#